data_e8499a3f7863e07646341d96e89ddc29
#
_entry.id   e8499a3f7863e07646341d96e89ddc29
#
_cell.length_a   1.000
_cell.length_b   1.000
_cell.length_c   1.000
_cell.angle_alpha   90.00
_cell.angle_beta   90.00
_cell.angle_gamma   90.00
#
_symmetry.space_group_name_H-M   'P 1'
#
loop_
_entity.id
_entity.type
_entity.pdbx_description
1 polymer ?
#
loop_
_entity_poly.entity_id
_entity_poly.type
_entity_poly.pdbx_seq_one_letter_code
_entity_poly.pdbx_strand_id
1 'polypeptide(L)'
;MNRRVGLLALFIAGVCPAADADRAAAEWVIHMGGTVILIGNPAHITDVMDLPRSDFEIRTINLTEALVGPLELVRIGKLPRLKELYLSGRTWHNVPVKTTAESLKQLEGLASLERFIITLPVQAEIPIEDVAIANMAPLTHLRELRLAQTRIKGRTLAAFREMRSLDLTNTRLDDEGMRAVAQMTELEKLYAHDALITDEGMQHLRNLKNLTELDLYSARITDAALVHLKGLTRLRKLNLLGSTVTDAGLDHLAGLTELEELNLYRTRITNAGLEKLKAYKRLRNLDVRYTAVNRGGVSALEAANPRVKIAFLDASVIPVAARKAPPASGGTSESIAAWIRSLGGSVVIEAGQITEISLAATQATDSDLTPLRGLPGLRKLDLRGTQAGDLGLRNLALTRCNLTELELANTTVSDAGLDAIAACGKLRKLGVGYTLVQGRGLAKLSGPESLVEVNLTGNGLSEGGLGVLSRFRNLQRLNLSYSEVTDADLPTLAELPGLTHLDLTATDVGDRGLATLARLTTLSELLLNYGRFTEKGVESLQQLTGLTRLELVRTRTTDRAMEAVARLKNLSRLNLDYTSVSDKALASLAALPKLSDLSLDTAAITDGGVESLKTFQQLRSLNLYHTLATEPSVDSLKKALPRCRVNWDRGSNLPIRRGS
;
A
#
# COMPACT_ATOMS: atom_id res chain seq x y z
N MET A 1 -34.85 18.56 -75.46
CA MET A 1 -35.85 17.72 -74.73
C MET A 1 -35.12 16.63 -73.99
N ASN A 2 -34.92 16.83 -72.70
CA ASN A 2 -34.70 15.74 -71.72
C ASN A 2 -34.72 16.35 -70.33
N ARG A 3 -35.81 16.13 -69.62
CA ARG A 3 -36.01 16.51 -68.23
C ARG A 3 -35.23 15.59 -67.33
N ARG A 4 -34.28 16.10 -66.53
CA ARG A 4 -33.77 15.41 -65.39
C ARG A 4 -34.60 15.80 -64.15
N VAL A 5 -35.35 14.84 -63.64
CA VAL A 5 -36.06 14.93 -62.35
C VAL A 5 -35.01 14.70 -61.27
N GLY A 6 -34.69 15.73 -60.50
CA GLY A 6 -33.88 15.60 -59.27
C GLY A 6 -34.75 15.09 -58.12
N LEU A 7 -34.42 13.93 -57.60
CA LEU A 7 -34.97 13.41 -56.31
C LEU A 7 -34.27 14.15 -55.18
N LEU A 8 -35.00 15.05 -54.53
CA LEU A 8 -34.60 15.70 -53.28
C LEU A 8 -34.90 14.68 -52.16
N ALA A 9 -33.91 13.96 -51.65
CA ALA A 9 -34.08 13.17 -50.47
C ALA A 9 -34.14 14.08 -49.24
N LEU A 10 -35.35 14.30 -48.73
CA LEU A 10 -35.56 14.91 -47.41
C LEU A 10 -35.03 13.93 -46.37
N PHE A 11 -33.90 14.26 -45.76
CA PHE A 11 -33.51 13.64 -44.48
C PHE A 11 -34.43 14.21 -43.40
N ILE A 12 -35.53 13.51 -43.14
CA ILE A 12 -36.30 13.67 -41.90
C ILE A 12 -35.39 13.10 -40.82
N ALA A 13 -34.82 13.93 -39.96
CA ALA A 13 -34.23 13.51 -38.71
C ALA A 13 -35.37 12.95 -37.84
N GLY A 14 -35.70 11.69 -38.03
CA GLY A 14 -36.63 10.97 -37.19
C GLY A 14 -36.00 10.84 -35.81
N VAL A 15 -36.71 11.35 -34.79
CA VAL A 15 -36.47 11.02 -33.41
C VAL A 15 -36.68 9.52 -33.34
N CYS A 16 -35.60 8.73 -33.17
CA CYS A 16 -35.70 7.27 -32.93
C CYS A 16 -36.50 7.08 -31.67
N PRO A 17 -37.57 6.29 -31.66
CA PRO A 17 -38.31 5.98 -30.43
C PRO A 17 -37.32 5.34 -29.42
N ALA A 18 -37.55 5.58 -28.13
CA ALA A 18 -36.65 5.13 -27.05
C ALA A 18 -36.39 3.61 -27.10
N ALA A 19 -37.38 2.84 -27.50
CA ALA A 19 -37.27 1.38 -27.65
C ALA A 19 -36.23 0.91 -28.69
N ASP A 20 -36.06 1.66 -29.79
CA ASP A 20 -35.03 1.36 -30.80
C ASP A 20 -33.61 1.64 -30.26
N ALA A 21 -33.48 2.62 -29.35
CA ALA A 21 -32.20 2.94 -28.72
C ALA A 21 -31.75 1.85 -27.74
N ASP A 22 -32.67 1.32 -26.92
CA ASP A 22 -32.37 0.23 -25.97
C ASP A 22 -31.96 -1.04 -26.71
N ARG A 23 -32.70 -1.41 -27.78
CA ARG A 23 -32.38 -2.59 -28.59
C ARG A 23 -30.99 -2.46 -29.25
N ALA A 24 -30.73 -1.35 -29.92
CA ALA A 24 -29.44 -1.10 -30.58
C ALA A 24 -28.28 -1.12 -29.58
N ALA A 25 -28.49 -0.57 -28.38
CA ALA A 25 -27.49 -0.59 -27.31
C ALA A 25 -27.28 -2.02 -26.78
N ALA A 26 -28.35 -2.79 -26.54
CA ALA A 26 -28.26 -4.18 -26.06
C ALA A 26 -27.49 -5.07 -27.04
N GLU A 27 -27.86 -5.02 -28.32
CA GLU A 27 -27.19 -5.79 -29.38
C GLU A 27 -25.70 -5.41 -29.46
N TRP A 28 -25.38 -4.12 -29.42
CA TRP A 28 -23.98 -3.66 -29.42
C TRP A 28 -23.22 -4.16 -28.19
N VAL A 29 -23.79 -4.03 -26.97
CA VAL A 29 -23.15 -4.49 -25.72
C VAL A 29 -22.83 -5.98 -25.81
N ILE A 30 -23.77 -6.80 -26.26
CA ILE A 30 -23.62 -8.26 -26.38
C ILE A 30 -22.55 -8.59 -27.43
N HIS A 31 -22.55 -7.91 -28.59
CA HIS A 31 -21.50 -8.10 -29.62
C HIS A 31 -20.10 -7.75 -29.15
N MET A 32 -19.98 -6.78 -28.20
CA MET A 32 -18.70 -6.44 -27.56
C MET A 32 -18.27 -7.44 -26.48
N GLY A 33 -19.07 -8.50 -26.22
CA GLY A 33 -18.83 -9.47 -25.17
C GLY A 33 -19.32 -9.04 -23.79
N GLY A 34 -20.12 -7.98 -23.72
CA GLY A 34 -20.78 -7.51 -22.49
C GLY A 34 -22.09 -8.23 -22.20
N THR A 35 -22.76 -7.81 -21.12
CA THR A 35 -24.07 -8.36 -20.71
C THR A 35 -25.07 -7.25 -20.42
N VAL A 36 -26.34 -7.52 -20.63
CA VAL A 36 -27.42 -6.60 -20.28
C VAL A 36 -28.44 -7.29 -19.35
N ILE A 37 -29.06 -6.50 -18.47
CA ILE A 37 -30.20 -6.90 -17.65
C ILE A 37 -31.35 -5.94 -17.99
N LEU A 38 -32.54 -6.48 -18.26
CA LEU A 38 -33.72 -5.69 -18.66
C LEU A 38 -34.56 -5.34 -17.44
N ILE A 39 -35.34 -4.25 -17.54
CA ILE A 39 -36.35 -3.92 -16.53
C ILE A 39 -37.42 -5.03 -16.54
N GLY A 40 -37.69 -5.58 -15.35
CA GLY A 40 -38.68 -6.68 -15.21
C GLY A 40 -38.13 -8.08 -15.50
N ASN A 41 -36.92 -8.22 -16.00
CA ASN A 41 -36.26 -9.51 -16.21
C ASN A 41 -34.84 -9.51 -15.56
N PRO A 42 -34.61 -10.23 -14.46
CA PRO A 42 -33.34 -10.25 -13.75
C PRO A 42 -32.25 -11.11 -14.43
N ALA A 43 -32.54 -11.77 -15.54
CA ALA A 43 -31.60 -12.61 -16.24
C ALA A 43 -30.47 -11.77 -16.89
N HIS A 44 -29.24 -12.28 -16.80
CA HIS A 44 -28.09 -11.75 -17.55
C HIS A 44 -28.17 -12.25 -18.99
N ILE A 45 -28.42 -11.35 -19.94
CA ILE A 45 -28.51 -11.67 -21.36
C ILE A 45 -27.14 -11.46 -21.99
N THR A 46 -26.61 -12.52 -22.59
CA THR A 46 -25.28 -12.58 -23.23
C THR A 46 -25.34 -12.97 -24.70
N ASP A 47 -26.51 -13.36 -25.20
CA ASP A 47 -26.78 -13.67 -26.58
C ASP A 47 -27.90 -12.78 -27.13
N VAL A 48 -27.70 -12.24 -28.33
CA VAL A 48 -28.71 -11.41 -29.01
C VAL A 48 -30.03 -12.17 -29.27
N MET A 49 -29.94 -13.50 -29.44
CA MET A 49 -31.11 -14.36 -29.65
C MET A 49 -32.01 -14.45 -28.42
N ASP A 50 -31.48 -14.14 -27.22
CA ASP A 50 -32.26 -14.15 -25.96
C ASP A 50 -32.94 -12.81 -25.69
N LEU A 51 -32.74 -11.80 -26.53
CA LEU A 51 -33.43 -10.52 -26.44
C LEU A 51 -34.92 -10.67 -26.80
N PRO A 52 -35.87 -10.09 -26.01
CA PRO A 52 -37.28 -10.11 -26.35
C PRO A 52 -37.55 -9.51 -27.74
N ARG A 53 -38.49 -10.05 -28.46
CA ARG A 53 -38.95 -9.47 -29.74
C ARG A 53 -39.78 -8.20 -29.55
N SER A 54 -40.42 -8.04 -28.40
CA SER A 54 -41.14 -6.84 -28.00
C SER A 54 -40.19 -5.76 -27.53
N ASP A 55 -40.68 -4.53 -27.39
CA ASP A 55 -39.95 -3.43 -26.79
C ASP A 55 -39.55 -3.76 -25.35
N PHE A 56 -38.35 -3.32 -24.97
CA PHE A 56 -37.81 -3.49 -23.63
C PHE A 56 -36.96 -2.29 -23.25
N GLU A 57 -36.66 -2.17 -21.97
CA GLU A 57 -35.77 -1.13 -21.42
C GLU A 57 -34.62 -1.80 -20.68
N ILE A 58 -33.40 -1.25 -20.85
CA ILE A 58 -32.21 -1.77 -20.19
C ILE A 58 -32.12 -1.17 -18.79
N ARG A 59 -31.96 -2.01 -17.79
CA ARG A 59 -31.68 -1.65 -16.41
C ARG A 59 -30.17 -1.57 -16.13
N THR A 60 -29.41 -2.58 -16.57
CA THR A 60 -27.98 -2.74 -16.27
C THR A 60 -27.22 -3.04 -17.55
N ILE A 61 -26.10 -2.38 -17.73
CA ILE A 61 -25.08 -2.69 -18.74
C ILE A 61 -23.78 -3.05 -18.02
N ASN A 62 -23.23 -4.22 -18.38
CA ASN A 62 -21.93 -4.65 -17.88
C ASN A 62 -20.96 -4.90 -19.05
N LEU A 63 -19.93 -4.05 -19.13
CA LEU A 63 -18.84 -4.07 -20.12
C LEU A 63 -17.47 -4.27 -19.44
N THR A 64 -17.42 -4.89 -18.27
CA THR A 64 -16.18 -5.06 -17.50
C THR A 64 -15.16 -5.95 -18.19
N GLU A 65 -15.63 -6.91 -18.99
CA GLU A 65 -14.79 -7.85 -19.75
C GLU A 65 -14.66 -7.46 -21.24
N ALA A 66 -15.41 -6.44 -21.67
CA ALA A 66 -15.42 -5.98 -23.06
C ALA A 66 -14.28 -4.98 -23.34
N LEU A 67 -13.72 -5.05 -24.54
CA LEU A 67 -12.75 -4.07 -25.04
C LEU A 67 -13.51 -2.98 -25.79
N VAL A 68 -13.90 -1.95 -25.07
CA VAL A 68 -14.67 -0.80 -25.60
C VAL A 68 -13.77 0.42 -25.63
N GLY A 69 -13.72 1.10 -26.75
CA GLY A 69 -13.02 2.39 -26.89
C GLY A 69 -13.79 3.52 -26.17
N PRO A 70 -13.11 4.56 -25.67
CA PRO A 70 -13.74 5.62 -24.90
C PRO A 70 -14.82 6.40 -25.69
N LEU A 71 -14.64 6.58 -26.99
CA LEU A 71 -15.61 7.31 -27.83
C LEU A 71 -16.84 6.46 -28.22
N GLU A 72 -16.78 5.13 -28.06
CA GLU A 72 -17.90 4.24 -28.31
C GLU A 72 -18.98 4.32 -27.23
N LEU A 73 -18.68 4.93 -26.07
CA LEU A 73 -19.67 5.17 -25.01
C LEU A 73 -20.87 6.02 -25.46
N VAL A 74 -20.74 6.74 -26.58
CA VAL A 74 -21.88 7.45 -27.22
C VAL A 74 -23.05 6.52 -27.54
N ARG A 75 -22.79 5.22 -27.76
CA ARG A 75 -23.83 4.22 -28.10
C ARG A 75 -24.77 3.91 -26.95
N ILE A 76 -24.33 4.12 -25.71
CA ILE A 76 -25.10 3.86 -24.49
C ILE A 76 -25.53 5.14 -23.78
N GLY A 77 -25.00 6.30 -24.17
CA GLY A 77 -25.23 7.58 -23.48
C GLY A 77 -26.66 8.14 -23.57
N LYS A 78 -27.54 7.52 -24.34
CA LYS A 78 -28.94 7.97 -24.56
C LYS A 78 -29.98 7.01 -23.97
N LEU A 79 -29.66 6.34 -22.86
CA LEU A 79 -30.53 5.39 -22.18
C LEU A 79 -31.06 5.98 -20.87
N PRO A 80 -32.13 6.80 -20.88
CA PRO A 80 -32.55 7.60 -19.72
C PRO A 80 -33.02 6.76 -18.54
N ARG A 81 -33.32 5.48 -18.72
CA ARG A 81 -33.76 4.55 -17.67
C ARG A 81 -32.69 3.57 -17.19
N LEU A 82 -31.48 3.66 -17.76
CA LEU A 82 -30.34 2.86 -17.30
C LEU A 82 -30.01 3.22 -15.86
N LYS A 83 -29.95 2.19 -14.98
CA LYS A 83 -29.66 2.38 -13.55
C LYS A 83 -28.25 2.02 -13.16
N GLU A 84 -27.65 1.06 -13.85
CA GLU A 84 -26.35 0.50 -13.47
C GLU A 84 -25.46 0.35 -14.69
N LEU A 85 -24.26 0.93 -14.61
CA LEU A 85 -23.25 0.87 -15.65
C LEU A 85 -21.92 0.41 -15.08
N TYR A 86 -21.40 -0.69 -15.60
CA TYR A 86 -20.11 -1.27 -15.25
C TYR A 86 -19.20 -1.20 -16.47
N LEU A 87 -18.05 -0.53 -16.33
CA LEU A 87 -17.05 -0.37 -17.39
C LEU A 87 -15.71 -0.93 -16.96
N SER A 88 -14.92 -1.37 -17.93
CA SER A 88 -13.54 -1.72 -17.72
C SER A 88 -12.65 -0.47 -17.66
N GLY A 89 -11.73 -0.38 -16.72
CA GLY A 89 -10.70 0.67 -16.72
C GLY A 89 -9.81 0.64 -17.96
N ARG A 90 -9.73 -0.49 -18.68
CA ARG A 90 -9.03 -0.61 -19.98
C ARG A 90 -9.58 0.33 -21.04
N THR A 91 -10.84 0.74 -20.94
CA THR A 91 -11.48 1.72 -21.84
C THR A 91 -10.66 3.00 -21.98
N TRP A 92 -9.95 3.39 -20.93
CA TRP A 92 -9.14 4.63 -20.90
C TRP A 92 -7.63 4.39 -20.85
N HIS A 93 -7.19 3.16 -21.04
CA HIS A 93 -5.76 2.88 -21.00
C HIS A 93 -5.03 3.59 -22.16
N ASN A 94 -3.97 4.35 -21.84
CA ASN A 94 -3.21 5.17 -22.78
C ASN A 94 -4.02 6.21 -23.57
N VAL A 95 -5.17 6.61 -23.04
CA VAL A 95 -6.05 7.63 -23.66
C VAL A 95 -5.68 9.03 -23.12
N PRO A 96 -5.58 10.07 -23.97
CA PRO A 96 -5.36 11.43 -23.49
C PRO A 96 -6.48 11.91 -22.57
N VAL A 97 -6.15 12.73 -21.55
CA VAL A 97 -7.11 13.28 -20.56
C VAL A 97 -8.28 13.98 -21.26
N LYS A 98 -8.02 14.72 -22.35
CA LYS A 98 -9.08 15.40 -23.13
C LYS A 98 -10.09 14.40 -23.69
N THR A 99 -9.63 13.34 -24.33
CA THR A 99 -10.49 12.28 -24.89
C THR A 99 -11.25 11.55 -23.78
N THR A 100 -10.61 11.34 -22.62
CA THR A 100 -11.26 10.78 -21.44
C THR A 100 -12.40 11.66 -20.95
N ALA A 101 -12.21 12.97 -20.87
CA ALA A 101 -13.26 13.92 -20.49
C ALA A 101 -14.40 13.95 -21.52
N GLU A 102 -14.08 13.94 -22.82
CA GLU A 102 -15.06 13.85 -23.90
C GLU A 102 -15.89 12.56 -23.84
N SER A 103 -15.27 11.44 -23.49
CA SER A 103 -15.95 10.14 -23.37
C SER A 103 -16.96 10.11 -22.23
N LEU A 104 -16.63 10.63 -21.06
CA LEU A 104 -17.55 10.68 -19.92
C LEU A 104 -18.69 11.69 -20.15
N LYS A 105 -18.46 12.74 -20.96
CA LYS A 105 -19.52 13.63 -21.40
C LYS A 105 -20.62 12.92 -22.19
N GLN A 106 -20.27 11.85 -22.93
CA GLN A 106 -21.25 11.04 -23.66
C GLN A 106 -22.30 10.41 -22.75
N LEU A 107 -21.99 10.26 -21.44
CA LEU A 107 -22.88 9.63 -20.46
C LEU A 107 -23.86 10.61 -19.80
N GLU A 108 -23.82 11.90 -20.09
CA GLU A 108 -24.65 12.95 -19.46
C GLU A 108 -26.17 12.70 -19.60
N GLY A 109 -26.59 11.93 -20.61
CA GLY A 109 -28.00 11.58 -20.84
C GLY A 109 -28.53 10.42 -19.99
N LEU A 110 -27.72 9.79 -19.15
CA LEU A 110 -28.12 8.67 -18.29
C LEU A 110 -28.81 9.15 -17.01
N ALA A 111 -29.91 9.88 -17.14
CA ALA A 111 -30.54 10.61 -16.04
C ALA A 111 -30.95 9.76 -14.84
N SER A 112 -31.25 8.46 -15.02
CA SER A 112 -31.65 7.55 -13.94
C SER A 112 -30.50 6.72 -13.37
N LEU A 113 -29.23 7.04 -13.72
CA LEU A 113 -28.08 6.23 -13.31
C LEU A 113 -27.88 6.33 -11.79
N GLU A 114 -27.98 5.19 -11.12
CA GLU A 114 -27.80 5.05 -9.67
C GLU A 114 -26.41 4.50 -9.31
N ARG A 115 -25.81 3.69 -10.22
CA ARG A 115 -24.53 3.03 -10.00
C ARG A 115 -23.61 3.16 -11.20
N PHE A 116 -22.41 3.69 -10.97
CA PHE A 116 -21.35 3.77 -11.97
C PHE A 116 -20.06 3.18 -11.39
N ILE A 117 -19.62 2.06 -11.96
CA ILE A 117 -18.48 1.29 -11.48
C ILE A 117 -17.46 1.14 -12.59
N ILE A 118 -16.25 1.62 -12.34
CA ILE A 118 -15.09 1.29 -13.16
C ILE A 118 -14.36 0.13 -12.48
N THR A 119 -14.32 -1.02 -13.16
CA THR A 119 -13.58 -2.17 -12.66
C THR A 119 -12.12 -2.11 -13.13
N LEU A 120 -11.25 -2.70 -12.32
CA LEU A 120 -9.81 -2.67 -12.51
C LEU A 120 -9.32 -4.03 -13.00
N PRO A 121 -9.11 -4.22 -14.29
CA PRO A 121 -8.47 -5.45 -14.77
C PRO A 121 -6.95 -5.41 -14.66
N VAL A 122 -6.34 -4.23 -14.59
CA VAL A 122 -4.90 -4.01 -14.49
C VAL A 122 -4.68 -2.79 -13.60
N GLN A 123 -3.65 -2.80 -12.75
CA GLN A 123 -3.36 -1.73 -11.79
C GLN A 123 -2.64 -0.53 -12.44
N ALA A 124 -3.02 -0.13 -13.63
CA ALA A 124 -2.55 1.10 -14.25
C ALA A 124 -3.42 2.28 -13.83
N GLU A 125 -2.81 3.44 -13.56
CA GLU A 125 -3.54 4.67 -13.24
C GLU A 125 -4.41 5.10 -14.44
N ILE A 126 -5.73 5.16 -14.22
CA ILE A 126 -6.69 5.56 -15.25
C ILE A 126 -6.64 7.09 -15.39
N PRO A 127 -6.47 7.68 -16.59
CA PRO A 127 -6.31 9.12 -16.78
C PRO A 127 -7.64 9.89 -16.65
N ILE A 128 -8.51 9.51 -15.71
CA ILE A 128 -9.72 10.25 -15.35
C ILE A 128 -9.35 11.28 -14.30
N GLU A 129 -9.52 12.55 -14.63
CA GLU A 129 -9.30 13.69 -13.74
C GLU A 129 -10.63 14.40 -13.39
N ASP A 130 -10.58 15.34 -12.44
CA ASP A 130 -11.77 16.08 -11.98
C ASP A 130 -12.58 16.72 -13.14
N VAL A 131 -11.91 17.18 -14.20
CA VAL A 131 -12.57 17.73 -15.38
C VAL A 131 -13.49 16.72 -16.08
N ALA A 132 -13.10 15.47 -16.09
CA ALA A 132 -13.91 14.39 -16.68
C ALA A 132 -15.14 14.09 -15.81
N ILE A 133 -14.96 14.06 -14.48
CA ILE A 133 -16.06 13.86 -13.52
C ILE A 133 -17.03 15.04 -13.50
N ALA A 134 -16.57 16.27 -13.74
CA ALA A 134 -17.44 17.43 -13.88
C ALA A 134 -18.50 17.24 -14.98
N ASN A 135 -18.18 16.53 -16.07
CA ASN A 135 -19.12 16.22 -17.14
C ASN A 135 -20.25 15.27 -16.72
N MET A 136 -20.07 14.54 -15.60
CA MET A 136 -21.09 13.67 -15.04
C MET A 136 -21.99 14.36 -14.00
N ALA A 137 -21.77 15.66 -13.72
CA ALA A 137 -22.56 16.42 -12.75
C ALA A 137 -24.10 16.36 -12.97
N PRO A 138 -24.63 16.21 -14.22
CA PRO A 138 -26.06 15.99 -14.44
C PRO A 138 -26.62 14.68 -13.87
N LEU A 139 -25.77 13.70 -13.54
CA LEU A 139 -26.18 12.39 -13.00
C LEU A 139 -26.43 12.47 -11.48
N THR A 140 -27.39 13.30 -11.08
CA THR A 140 -27.64 13.63 -9.66
C THR A 140 -28.17 12.48 -8.82
N HIS A 141 -28.67 11.39 -9.44
CA HIS A 141 -29.20 10.20 -8.76
C HIS A 141 -28.15 9.13 -8.48
N LEU A 142 -26.87 9.41 -8.75
CA LEU A 142 -25.79 8.49 -8.43
C LEU A 142 -25.71 8.25 -6.91
N ARG A 143 -25.78 6.97 -6.54
CA ARG A 143 -25.71 6.47 -5.16
C ARG A 143 -24.47 5.62 -4.90
N GLU A 144 -23.93 5.02 -5.96
CA GLU A 144 -22.69 4.25 -5.88
C GLU A 144 -21.76 4.64 -7.01
N LEU A 145 -20.55 5.10 -6.65
CA LEU A 145 -19.53 5.57 -7.58
C LEU A 145 -18.18 4.96 -7.21
N ARG A 146 -17.59 4.21 -8.15
CA ARG A 146 -16.25 3.67 -8.00
C ARG A 146 -15.34 4.23 -9.05
N LEU A 147 -14.36 5.01 -8.61
CA LEU A 147 -13.33 5.68 -9.41
C LEU A 147 -11.91 5.32 -8.92
N ALA A 148 -11.76 4.12 -8.38
CA ALA A 148 -10.47 3.66 -7.88
C ALA A 148 -9.39 3.72 -8.96
N GLN A 149 -8.13 4.04 -8.56
CA GLN A 149 -6.95 4.16 -9.42
C GLN A 149 -7.07 5.26 -10.52
N THR A 150 -7.88 6.29 -10.30
CA THR A 150 -7.97 7.45 -11.19
C THR A 150 -7.14 8.63 -10.66
N ARG A 151 -6.97 9.66 -11.51
CA ARG A 151 -6.20 10.87 -11.17
C ARG A 151 -7.03 11.95 -10.49
N ILE A 152 -8.24 11.63 -10.04
CA ILE A 152 -9.11 12.65 -9.44
C ILE A 152 -8.56 13.12 -8.08
N LYS A 153 -8.74 14.42 -7.83
CA LYS A 153 -8.49 15.05 -6.54
C LYS A 153 -9.77 15.21 -5.71
N GLY A 154 -10.92 14.94 -6.31
CA GLY A 154 -12.22 14.93 -5.65
C GLY A 154 -12.96 16.26 -5.67
N ARG A 155 -12.43 17.33 -6.26
CA ARG A 155 -12.99 18.70 -6.15
C ARG A 155 -14.34 18.87 -6.81
N THR A 156 -14.69 18.05 -7.79
CA THR A 156 -15.95 18.11 -8.54
C THR A 156 -17.02 17.18 -7.99
N LEU A 157 -16.72 16.41 -6.95
CA LEU A 157 -17.62 15.41 -6.38
C LEU A 157 -18.85 15.99 -5.65
N ALA A 158 -18.84 17.27 -5.28
CA ALA A 158 -19.94 17.93 -4.55
C ALA A 158 -21.29 17.92 -5.29
N ALA A 159 -21.30 17.60 -6.61
CA ALA A 159 -22.52 17.46 -7.39
C ALA A 159 -23.36 16.22 -7.01
N PHE A 160 -22.74 15.17 -6.45
CA PHE A 160 -23.38 13.86 -6.21
C PHE A 160 -23.88 13.74 -4.78
N ARG A 161 -24.94 14.47 -4.43
CA ARG A 161 -25.44 14.58 -3.05
C ARG A 161 -26.16 13.33 -2.52
N GLU A 162 -26.72 12.50 -3.41
CA GLU A 162 -27.39 11.25 -3.04
C GLU A 162 -26.42 10.07 -2.84
N MET A 163 -25.10 10.33 -2.88
CA MET A 163 -24.08 9.29 -2.78
C MET A 163 -24.17 8.53 -1.47
N ARG A 164 -24.20 7.19 -1.56
CA ARG A 164 -24.18 6.27 -0.42
C ARG A 164 -22.88 5.49 -0.33
N SER A 165 -22.28 5.13 -1.47
CA SER A 165 -21.02 4.39 -1.50
C SER A 165 -20.06 5.04 -2.49
N LEU A 166 -18.89 5.44 -1.99
CA LEU A 166 -17.87 6.14 -2.77
C LEU A 166 -16.54 5.41 -2.60
N ASP A 167 -15.98 4.92 -3.73
CA ASP A 167 -14.67 4.28 -3.76
C ASP A 167 -13.68 5.14 -4.56
N LEU A 168 -12.76 5.76 -3.84
CA LEU A 168 -11.68 6.61 -4.31
C LEU A 168 -10.30 6.02 -3.98
N THR A 169 -10.24 4.71 -3.86
CA THR A 169 -9.03 3.95 -3.60
C THR A 169 -7.92 4.29 -4.57
N ASN A 170 -6.72 4.57 -4.07
CA ASN A 170 -5.53 4.85 -4.87
C ASN A 170 -5.77 5.97 -5.92
N THR A 171 -6.41 7.05 -5.46
CA THR A 171 -6.62 8.28 -6.24
C THR A 171 -5.72 9.39 -5.72
N ARG A 172 -5.84 10.59 -6.32
CA ARG A 172 -5.15 11.79 -5.83
C ARG A 172 -6.03 12.63 -4.89
N LEU A 173 -7.04 12.00 -4.26
CA LEU A 173 -7.91 12.67 -3.30
C LEU A 173 -7.06 13.34 -2.21
N ASP A 174 -7.23 14.64 -2.07
CA ASP A 174 -6.53 15.49 -1.09
C ASP A 174 -7.53 16.11 -0.09
N ASP A 175 -7.03 16.89 0.86
CA ASP A 175 -7.86 17.50 1.92
C ASP A 175 -8.92 18.46 1.35
N GLU A 176 -8.62 19.16 0.25
CA GLU A 176 -9.58 20.01 -0.45
C GLU A 176 -10.70 19.16 -1.12
N GLY A 177 -10.34 18.00 -1.69
CA GLY A 177 -11.32 17.05 -2.23
C GLY A 177 -12.24 16.49 -1.14
N MET A 178 -11.73 16.29 0.08
CA MET A 178 -12.55 15.86 1.23
C MET A 178 -13.62 16.89 1.59
N ARG A 179 -13.41 18.17 1.33
CA ARG A 179 -14.44 19.20 1.51
C ARG A 179 -15.64 19.00 0.57
N ALA A 180 -15.41 18.52 -0.65
CA ALA A 180 -16.48 18.16 -1.57
C ALA A 180 -17.21 16.90 -1.13
N VAL A 181 -16.48 15.87 -0.68
CA VAL A 181 -17.05 14.62 -0.12
C VAL A 181 -17.95 14.92 1.09
N ALA A 182 -17.61 15.91 1.91
CA ALA A 182 -18.42 16.32 3.06
C ALA A 182 -19.86 16.80 2.72
N GLN A 183 -20.14 17.13 1.46
CA GLN A 183 -21.49 17.47 0.99
C GLN A 183 -22.41 16.27 0.78
N MET A 184 -21.86 15.05 0.82
CA MET A 184 -22.57 13.78 0.62
C MET A 184 -23.13 13.27 1.95
N THR A 185 -24.13 13.92 2.52
CA THR A 185 -24.64 13.62 3.88
C THR A 185 -25.27 12.23 4.01
N GLU A 186 -25.67 11.61 2.90
CA GLU A 186 -26.21 10.25 2.84
C GLU A 186 -25.14 9.17 2.74
N LEU A 187 -23.85 9.54 2.76
CA LEU A 187 -22.74 8.61 2.57
C LEU A 187 -22.67 7.57 3.69
N GLU A 188 -22.75 6.31 3.29
CA GLU A 188 -22.69 5.14 4.18
C GLU A 188 -21.31 4.46 4.13
N LYS A 189 -20.64 4.52 2.97
CA LYS A 189 -19.33 3.87 2.75
C LYS A 189 -18.37 4.78 2.02
N LEU A 190 -17.20 4.95 2.59
CA LEU A 190 -16.08 5.68 1.98
C LEU A 190 -14.82 4.84 1.99
N TYR A 191 -14.30 4.53 0.79
CA TYR A 191 -13.02 3.88 0.59
C TYR A 191 -12.06 4.88 -0.03
N ALA A 192 -11.03 5.26 0.73
CA ALA A 192 -10.06 6.29 0.34
C ALA A 192 -8.62 5.84 0.71
N HIS A 193 -8.34 4.54 0.58
CA HIS A 193 -7.01 4.05 0.87
C HIS A 193 -6.00 4.52 -0.19
N ASP A 194 -4.75 4.71 0.23
CA ASP A 194 -3.66 5.28 -0.58
C ASP A 194 -3.99 6.69 -1.16
N ALA A 195 -4.92 7.43 -0.52
CA ALA A 195 -5.22 8.82 -0.84
C ALA A 195 -4.24 9.79 -0.15
N LEU A 196 -4.26 11.07 -0.55
CA LEU A 196 -3.38 12.11 -0.01
C LEU A 196 -4.03 12.88 1.16
N ILE A 197 -4.87 12.20 1.94
CA ILE A 197 -5.62 12.78 3.06
C ILE A 197 -4.72 12.91 4.28
N THR A 198 -4.79 14.06 4.95
CA THR A 198 -4.13 14.36 6.23
C THR A 198 -5.16 14.61 7.33
N ASP A 199 -4.70 14.96 8.54
CA ASP A 199 -5.58 15.34 9.65
C ASP A 199 -6.50 16.52 9.29
N GLU A 200 -6.05 17.44 8.41
CA GLU A 200 -6.87 18.55 7.93
C GLU A 200 -8.07 18.07 7.11
N GLY A 201 -7.88 17.09 6.24
CA GLY A 201 -8.98 16.50 5.45
C GLY A 201 -10.02 15.82 6.32
N MET A 202 -9.58 15.19 7.42
CA MET A 202 -10.44 14.44 8.32
C MET A 202 -11.50 15.30 9.03
N GLN A 203 -11.25 16.60 9.25
CA GLN A 203 -12.24 17.51 9.84
C GLN A 203 -13.54 17.55 9.05
N HIS A 204 -13.50 17.29 7.76
CA HIS A 204 -14.64 17.33 6.86
C HIS A 204 -15.57 16.12 7.03
N LEU A 205 -15.11 15.01 7.61
CA LEU A 205 -15.92 13.82 7.86
C LEU A 205 -16.92 13.97 9.02
N ARG A 206 -16.74 14.96 9.91
CA ARG A 206 -17.53 15.10 11.15
C ARG A 206 -19.05 15.11 10.95
N ASN A 207 -19.52 15.50 9.78
CA ASN A 207 -20.95 15.64 9.46
C ASN A 207 -21.54 14.41 8.74
N LEU A 208 -20.72 13.43 8.32
CA LEU A 208 -21.15 12.24 7.61
C LEU A 208 -21.70 11.17 8.58
N LYS A 209 -22.80 11.50 9.27
CA LYS A 209 -23.37 10.69 10.37
C LYS A 209 -23.90 9.32 9.93
N ASN A 210 -24.09 9.11 8.65
CA ASN A 210 -24.57 7.85 8.08
C ASN A 210 -23.44 6.85 7.78
N LEU A 211 -22.16 7.25 7.93
CA LEU A 211 -21.03 6.36 7.66
C LEU A 211 -21.08 5.10 8.54
N THR A 212 -21.03 3.96 7.87
CA THR A 212 -20.94 2.61 8.44
C THR A 212 -19.58 1.96 8.13
N GLU A 213 -18.96 2.31 7.01
CA GLU A 213 -17.65 1.79 6.61
C GLU A 213 -16.74 2.95 6.19
N LEU A 214 -15.54 2.98 6.75
CA LEU A 214 -14.51 3.97 6.46
C LEU A 214 -13.15 3.29 6.32
N ASP A 215 -12.58 3.37 5.12
CA ASP A 215 -11.26 2.84 4.80
C ASP A 215 -10.28 3.98 4.50
N LEU A 216 -9.29 4.12 5.38
CA LEU A 216 -8.25 5.14 5.34
C LEU A 216 -6.84 4.51 5.34
N TYR A 217 -6.72 3.28 4.81
CA TYR A 217 -5.43 2.61 4.70
C TYR A 217 -4.38 3.53 4.06
N SER A 218 -3.20 3.61 4.66
CA SER A 218 -2.08 4.49 4.24
C SER A 218 -2.41 5.99 4.15
N ALA A 219 -3.52 6.48 4.73
CA ALA A 219 -3.74 7.92 4.87
C ALA A 219 -2.76 8.51 5.90
N ARG A 220 -2.36 9.78 5.70
CA ARG A 220 -1.40 10.49 6.56
C ARG A 220 -2.08 11.05 7.79
N ILE A 221 -2.66 10.19 8.62
CA ILE A 221 -3.45 10.58 9.78
C ILE A 221 -2.78 10.19 11.08
N THR A 222 -2.97 11.03 12.10
CA THR A 222 -2.50 10.87 13.45
C THR A 222 -3.68 10.78 14.43
N ASP A 223 -3.40 10.81 15.73
CA ASP A 223 -4.45 10.88 16.77
C ASP A 223 -5.36 12.10 16.60
N ALA A 224 -4.84 13.20 16.05
CA ALA A 224 -5.61 14.43 15.82
C ALA A 224 -6.77 14.22 14.81
N ALA A 225 -6.59 13.36 13.82
CA ALA A 225 -7.64 13.00 12.87
C ALA A 225 -8.83 12.32 13.56
N LEU A 226 -8.57 11.45 14.55
CA LEU A 226 -9.59 10.62 15.20
C LEU A 226 -10.60 11.44 16.01
N VAL A 227 -10.24 12.65 16.42
CA VAL A 227 -11.15 13.61 17.07
C VAL A 227 -12.40 13.84 16.20
N HIS A 228 -12.23 13.87 14.89
CA HIS A 228 -13.29 14.14 13.92
C HIS A 228 -14.22 12.95 13.67
N LEU A 229 -13.81 11.74 14.07
CA LEU A 229 -14.62 10.53 13.98
C LEU A 229 -15.57 10.32 15.17
N LYS A 230 -15.33 11.01 16.29
CA LYS A 230 -16.06 10.85 17.57
C LYS A 230 -17.59 10.81 17.43
N GLY A 231 -18.14 11.55 16.47
CA GLY A 231 -19.59 11.63 16.26
C GLY A 231 -20.17 10.66 15.23
N LEU A 232 -19.37 9.77 14.64
CA LEU A 232 -19.80 8.82 13.62
C LEU A 232 -20.28 7.51 14.26
N THR A 233 -21.27 7.58 15.12
CA THR A 233 -21.71 6.48 16.01
C THR A 233 -22.27 5.26 15.28
N ARG A 234 -22.58 5.37 13.97
CA ARG A 234 -23.04 4.26 13.13
C ARG A 234 -21.90 3.45 12.51
N LEU A 235 -20.64 3.87 12.74
CA LEU A 235 -19.48 3.23 12.12
C LEU A 235 -19.31 1.81 12.66
N ARG A 236 -19.26 0.85 11.72
CA ARG A 236 -19.11 -0.58 11.98
C ARG A 236 -17.74 -1.11 11.52
N LYS A 237 -17.17 -0.51 10.47
CA LYS A 237 -15.85 -0.89 9.95
C LYS A 237 -14.95 0.33 9.84
N LEU A 238 -13.79 0.24 10.46
CA LEU A 238 -12.78 1.28 10.41
C LEU A 238 -11.42 0.66 10.07
N ASN A 239 -10.83 1.11 8.97
CA ASN A 239 -9.49 0.71 8.57
C ASN A 239 -8.52 1.89 8.71
N LEU A 240 -7.56 1.75 9.63
CA LEU A 240 -6.51 2.73 9.93
C LEU A 240 -5.11 2.15 9.66
N LEU A 241 -5.03 1.08 8.85
CA LEU A 241 -3.79 0.40 8.54
C LEU A 241 -2.72 1.39 8.06
N GLY A 242 -1.52 1.31 8.66
CA GLY A 242 -0.38 2.14 8.27
C GLY A 242 -0.45 3.60 8.73
N SER A 243 -1.48 3.99 9.50
CA SER A 243 -1.54 5.32 10.13
C SER A 243 -0.64 5.40 11.36
N THR A 244 -0.34 6.63 11.81
CA THR A 244 0.52 6.87 12.99
C THR A 244 -0.25 7.00 14.30
N VAL A 245 -1.45 6.41 14.31
CA VAL A 245 -2.36 6.40 15.47
C VAL A 245 -1.73 5.65 16.65
N THR A 246 -1.87 6.23 17.84
CA THR A 246 -1.39 5.70 19.12
C THR A 246 -2.54 5.30 20.04
N ASP A 247 -2.21 4.78 21.23
CA ASP A 247 -3.21 4.48 22.27
C ASP A 247 -4.05 5.70 22.64
N ALA A 248 -3.50 6.92 22.59
CA ALA A 248 -4.24 8.15 22.89
C ALA A 248 -5.35 8.41 21.86
N GLY A 249 -5.10 8.12 20.59
CA GLY A 249 -6.10 8.26 19.53
C GLY A 249 -7.35 7.42 19.75
N LEU A 250 -7.21 6.23 20.35
CA LEU A 250 -8.36 5.36 20.63
C LEU A 250 -9.37 5.97 21.62
N ASP A 251 -8.98 6.94 22.46
CA ASP A 251 -9.92 7.65 23.34
C ASP A 251 -10.97 8.42 22.55
N HIS A 252 -10.62 8.91 21.37
CA HIS A 252 -11.55 9.62 20.49
C HIS A 252 -12.56 8.69 19.82
N LEU A 253 -12.29 7.39 19.76
CA LEU A 253 -13.17 6.39 19.18
C LEU A 253 -14.15 5.80 20.22
N ALA A 254 -14.04 6.11 21.52
CA ALA A 254 -14.82 5.50 22.61
C ALA A 254 -16.36 5.54 22.40
N GLY A 255 -16.87 6.51 21.63
CA GLY A 255 -18.29 6.63 21.28
C GLY A 255 -18.75 5.71 20.13
N LEU A 256 -17.85 5.03 19.44
CA LEU A 256 -18.16 4.18 18.27
C LEU A 256 -18.56 2.76 18.71
N THR A 257 -19.65 2.64 19.49
CA THR A 257 -20.08 1.39 20.13
C THR A 257 -20.58 0.34 19.14
N GLU A 258 -20.91 0.72 17.91
CA GLU A 258 -21.34 -0.18 16.83
C GLU A 258 -20.18 -0.85 16.10
N LEU A 259 -18.92 -0.54 16.44
CA LEU A 259 -17.75 -1.01 15.72
C LEU A 259 -17.61 -2.53 15.82
N GLU A 260 -17.58 -3.18 14.64
CA GLU A 260 -17.47 -4.63 14.46
C GLU A 260 -16.09 -5.04 13.92
N GLU A 261 -15.51 -4.22 13.06
CA GLU A 261 -14.21 -4.47 12.43
C GLU A 261 -13.30 -3.25 12.61
N LEU A 262 -12.12 -3.48 13.18
CA LEU A 262 -11.10 -2.45 13.38
C LEU A 262 -9.75 -2.98 12.89
N ASN A 263 -9.17 -2.28 11.93
CA ASN A 263 -7.84 -2.60 11.42
C ASN A 263 -6.85 -1.54 11.91
N LEU A 264 -5.93 -1.97 12.75
CA LEU A 264 -4.83 -1.18 13.34
C LEU A 264 -3.47 -1.75 12.93
N TYR A 265 -3.41 -2.52 11.83
CA TYR A 265 -2.19 -3.09 11.31
C TYR A 265 -1.14 -1.99 11.07
N ARG A 266 0.10 -2.16 11.57
CA ARG A 266 1.19 -1.17 11.47
C ARG A 266 0.86 0.20 12.07
N THR A 267 0.05 0.26 13.13
CA THR A 267 -0.14 1.46 13.94
C THR A 267 0.73 1.39 15.20
N ARG A 268 0.72 2.45 16.01
CA ARG A 268 1.52 2.53 17.26
C ARG A 268 0.74 2.10 18.48
N ILE A 269 -0.18 1.17 18.34
CA ILE A 269 -0.99 0.64 19.44
C ILE A 269 -0.16 -0.33 20.27
N THR A 270 -0.33 -0.22 21.59
CA THR A 270 0.26 -1.10 22.59
C THR A 270 -0.83 -1.89 23.34
N ASN A 271 -0.45 -2.65 24.36
CA ASN A 271 -1.40 -3.32 25.24
C ASN A 271 -2.33 -2.31 25.96
N ALA A 272 -1.88 -1.08 26.24
CA ALA A 272 -2.73 -0.04 26.82
C ALA A 272 -3.88 0.36 25.88
N GLY A 273 -3.65 0.36 24.58
CA GLY A 273 -4.71 0.54 23.58
C GLY A 273 -5.71 -0.63 23.59
N LEU A 274 -5.24 -1.88 23.73
CA LEU A 274 -6.15 -3.04 23.83
C LEU A 274 -7.04 -2.97 25.08
N GLU A 275 -6.55 -2.43 26.20
CA GLU A 275 -7.38 -2.21 27.38
C GLU A 275 -8.59 -1.32 27.08
N LYS A 276 -8.42 -0.26 26.28
CA LYS A 276 -9.51 0.62 25.85
C LYS A 276 -10.52 -0.11 24.95
N LEU A 277 -10.05 -1.04 24.12
CA LEU A 277 -10.90 -1.82 23.24
C LEU A 277 -11.78 -2.85 23.96
N LYS A 278 -11.56 -3.14 25.23
CA LYS A 278 -12.46 -4.00 26.05
C LYS A 278 -13.89 -3.48 26.15
N ALA A 279 -14.09 -2.18 25.95
CA ALA A 279 -15.42 -1.55 25.95
C ALA A 279 -16.26 -1.88 24.69
N TYR A 280 -15.63 -2.30 23.59
CA TYR A 280 -16.29 -2.49 22.30
C TYR A 280 -16.92 -3.89 22.19
N LYS A 281 -18.11 -4.08 22.76
CA LYS A 281 -18.79 -5.39 22.86
C LYS A 281 -19.26 -5.97 21.51
N ARG A 282 -19.33 -5.14 20.46
CA ARG A 282 -19.66 -5.59 19.10
C ARG A 282 -18.45 -5.91 18.25
N LEU A 283 -17.25 -5.61 18.70
CA LEU A 283 -16.00 -5.89 17.97
C LEU A 283 -15.84 -7.39 17.76
N ARG A 284 -15.72 -7.79 16.48
CA ARG A 284 -15.60 -9.17 16.02
C ARG A 284 -14.25 -9.46 15.38
N ASN A 285 -13.72 -8.47 14.65
CA ASN A 285 -12.45 -8.59 13.92
C ASN A 285 -11.55 -7.43 14.30
N LEU A 286 -10.37 -7.74 14.80
CA LEU A 286 -9.33 -6.78 15.15
C LEU A 286 -8.01 -7.22 14.53
N ASP A 287 -7.37 -6.36 13.75
CA ASP A 287 -6.03 -6.60 13.23
C ASP A 287 -5.04 -5.65 13.92
N VAL A 288 -4.12 -6.22 14.69
CA VAL A 288 -3.04 -5.52 15.39
C VAL A 288 -1.66 -6.09 15.03
N ARG A 289 -1.54 -6.72 13.87
CA ARG A 289 -0.24 -7.21 13.38
C ARG A 289 0.69 -6.03 13.14
N TYR A 290 1.98 -6.23 13.43
CA TYR A 290 3.02 -5.19 13.33
C TYR A 290 2.74 -3.94 14.18
N THR A 291 2.15 -4.14 15.37
CA THR A 291 2.02 -3.15 16.44
C THR A 291 2.85 -3.57 17.65
N ALA A 292 2.92 -2.75 18.69
CA ALA A 292 3.59 -3.11 19.94
C ALA A 292 2.70 -3.93 20.91
N VAL A 293 1.69 -4.63 20.37
CA VAL A 293 0.79 -5.53 21.12
C VAL A 293 1.45 -6.88 21.30
N ASN A 294 1.33 -7.46 22.49
CA ASN A 294 1.84 -8.80 22.80
C ASN A 294 0.72 -9.77 23.26
N ARG A 295 1.08 -11.05 23.44
CA ARG A 295 0.14 -12.10 23.85
C ARG A 295 -0.62 -11.76 25.14
N GLY A 296 0.00 -11.12 26.12
CA GLY A 296 -0.64 -10.73 27.36
C GLY A 296 -1.82 -9.77 27.14
N GLY A 297 -1.62 -8.74 26.31
CA GLY A 297 -2.67 -7.80 25.94
C GLY A 297 -3.79 -8.47 25.14
N VAL A 298 -3.43 -9.35 24.19
CA VAL A 298 -4.41 -10.09 23.40
C VAL A 298 -5.26 -10.98 24.30
N SER A 299 -4.65 -11.80 25.17
CA SER A 299 -5.38 -12.68 26.08
C SER A 299 -6.31 -11.92 27.03
N ALA A 300 -5.90 -10.74 27.48
CA ALA A 300 -6.73 -9.87 28.33
C ALA A 300 -7.96 -9.31 27.57
N LEU A 301 -7.81 -9.00 26.28
CA LEU A 301 -8.94 -8.55 25.45
C LEU A 301 -9.86 -9.72 25.08
N GLU A 302 -9.32 -10.90 24.73
CA GLU A 302 -10.10 -12.12 24.46
C GLU A 302 -10.94 -12.53 25.68
N ALA A 303 -10.38 -12.45 26.89
CA ALA A 303 -11.12 -12.71 28.13
C ALA A 303 -12.28 -11.73 28.35
N ALA A 304 -12.10 -10.44 28.00
CA ALA A 304 -13.13 -9.41 28.13
C ALA A 304 -14.17 -9.43 27.01
N ASN A 305 -13.80 -9.92 25.84
CA ASN A 305 -14.63 -10.02 24.65
C ASN A 305 -14.36 -11.35 23.90
N PRO A 306 -14.98 -12.47 24.34
CA PRO A 306 -14.71 -13.80 23.79
C PRO A 306 -15.13 -14.00 22.30
N ARG A 307 -15.83 -13.04 21.70
CA ARG A 307 -16.28 -13.11 20.30
C ARG A 307 -15.29 -12.42 19.35
N VAL A 308 -14.30 -11.69 19.87
CA VAL A 308 -13.35 -11.00 19.02
C VAL A 308 -12.33 -11.98 18.43
N LYS A 309 -12.11 -11.89 17.14
CA LYS A 309 -11.01 -12.56 16.43
C LYS A 309 -9.89 -11.54 16.28
N ILE A 310 -8.75 -11.81 16.88
CA ILE A 310 -7.61 -10.90 16.89
C ILE A 310 -6.53 -11.47 15.99
N ALA A 311 -6.25 -10.77 14.89
CA ALA A 311 -5.07 -11.02 14.09
C ALA A 311 -3.90 -10.27 14.71
N PHE A 312 -2.91 -10.97 15.23
CA PHE A 312 -1.65 -10.41 15.75
C PHE A 312 -0.49 -11.33 15.39
N LEU A 313 0.72 -10.81 15.41
CA LEU A 313 1.90 -11.62 15.23
C LEU A 313 2.25 -12.25 16.58
N ASP A 314 1.86 -13.49 16.73
CA ASP A 314 2.28 -14.26 17.89
C ASP A 314 3.74 -14.71 17.72
N ALA A 315 4.62 -13.94 18.31
CA ALA A 315 6.02 -14.35 18.39
C ALA A 315 6.25 -15.58 19.29
N SER A 316 5.20 -16.09 19.94
CA SER A 316 5.29 -17.09 21.00
C SER A 316 4.66 -18.44 20.64
N VAL A 317 4.96 -18.99 19.49
CA VAL A 317 4.38 -20.28 19.01
C VAL A 317 4.92 -21.52 19.79
N ILE A 318 5.78 -21.34 20.80
CA ILE A 318 6.31 -22.45 21.59
C ILE A 318 5.43 -22.66 22.84
N PRO A 319 4.77 -23.83 23.01
CA PRO A 319 4.05 -24.13 24.24
C PRO A 319 4.99 -23.99 25.43
N VAL A 320 4.60 -23.23 26.44
CA VAL A 320 5.33 -23.08 27.70
C VAL A 320 5.28 -24.46 28.42
N ALA A 321 6.20 -25.36 28.09
CA ALA A 321 6.57 -26.42 29.00
C ALA A 321 6.99 -25.74 30.32
N ALA A 322 6.58 -26.28 31.45
CA ALA A 322 6.72 -25.68 32.79
C ALA A 322 8.03 -24.87 32.91
N ARG A 323 7.91 -23.55 33.02
CA ARG A 323 9.05 -22.63 33.17
C ARG A 323 9.90 -23.10 34.36
N LYS A 324 11.16 -23.42 34.14
CA LYS A 324 12.11 -23.61 35.23
C LYS A 324 12.32 -22.28 35.95
N ALA A 325 12.63 -22.30 37.23
CA ALA A 325 13.02 -21.09 37.94
C ALA A 325 14.26 -20.46 37.28
N PRO A 326 14.32 -19.14 37.10
CA PRO A 326 15.50 -18.50 36.54
C PRO A 326 16.73 -18.76 37.43
N PRO A 327 17.91 -18.99 36.86
CA PRO A 327 19.13 -19.09 37.63
C PRO A 327 19.42 -17.74 38.32
N ALA A 328 20.15 -17.79 39.42
CA ALA A 328 20.61 -16.57 40.07
C ALA A 328 21.51 -15.75 39.11
N SER A 329 21.48 -14.41 39.24
CA SER A 329 22.39 -13.54 38.50
C SER A 329 23.85 -13.98 38.73
N GLY A 330 24.62 -14.18 37.62
CA GLY A 330 25.99 -14.68 37.69
C GLY A 330 26.09 -16.19 37.73
N GLY A 331 25.03 -16.93 37.37
CA GLY A 331 25.05 -18.38 37.16
C GLY A 331 26.09 -18.81 36.12
N THR A 332 26.43 -20.14 36.09
CA THR A 332 27.35 -20.67 35.07
C THR A 332 26.77 -20.54 33.66
N SER A 333 27.62 -20.49 32.62
CA SER A 333 27.20 -20.46 31.23
C SER A 333 26.20 -21.59 30.91
N GLU A 334 26.40 -22.77 31.48
CA GLU A 334 25.53 -23.96 31.30
C GLU A 334 24.15 -23.74 31.91
N SER A 335 24.09 -23.16 33.14
CA SER A 335 22.82 -22.90 33.84
C SER A 335 21.99 -21.83 33.12
N ILE A 336 22.65 -20.78 32.65
CA ILE A 336 22.03 -19.71 31.84
C ILE A 336 21.57 -20.28 30.48
N ALA A 337 22.40 -21.12 29.82
CA ALA A 337 22.03 -21.75 28.57
C ALA A 337 20.82 -22.69 28.70
N ALA A 338 20.77 -23.46 29.79
CA ALA A 338 19.62 -24.30 30.09
C ALA A 338 18.34 -23.47 30.32
N TRP A 339 18.48 -22.32 30.99
CA TRP A 339 17.40 -21.37 31.17
C TRP A 339 16.87 -20.78 29.85
N ILE A 340 17.78 -20.26 28.99
CA ILE A 340 17.43 -19.71 27.68
C ILE A 340 16.69 -20.75 26.83
N ARG A 341 17.19 -22.02 26.80
CA ARG A 341 16.53 -23.09 26.06
C ARG A 341 15.15 -23.44 26.64
N SER A 342 14.98 -23.32 27.97
CA SER A 342 13.66 -23.54 28.60
C SER A 342 12.63 -22.47 28.25
N LEU A 343 13.08 -21.29 27.83
CA LEU A 343 12.23 -20.21 27.28
C LEU A 343 11.95 -20.39 25.78
N GLY A 344 12.55 -21.43 25.15
CA GLY A 344 12.47 -21.62 23.70
C GLY A 344 13.55 -20.90 22.91
N GLY A 345 14.50 -20.28 23.58
CA GLY A 345 15.60 -19.54 22.94
C GLY A 345 16.78 -20.45 22.55
N SER A 346 17.75 -19.85 21.88
CA SER A 346 19.01 -20.47 21.50
C SER A 346 20.21 -19.73 22.07
N VAL A 347 21.33 -20.43 22.24
CA VAL A 347 22.55 -19.87 22.81
C VAL A 347 23.78 -20.53 22.19
N VAL A 348 24.80 -19.70 21.90
CA VAL A 348 26.13 -20.15 21.46
C VAL A 348 27.10 -19.93 22.60
N ILE A 349 27.91 -20.99 22.91
CA ILE A 349 28.98 -20.96 23.92
C ILE A 349 30.29 -21.21 23.21
N GLU A 350 31.25 -20.29 23.37
CA GLU A 350 32.62 -20.43 22.85
C GLU A 350 33.61 -20.28 24.01
N ALA A 351 34.56 -21.20 24.12
CA ALA A 351 35.55 -21.21 25.20
C ALA A 351 34.95 -21.04 26.62
N GLY A 352 33.79 -21.69 26.87
CA GLY A 352 33.10 -21.64 28.15
C GLY A 352 32.31 -20.36 28.43
N GLN A 353 32.28 -19.42 27.48
CA GLN A 353 31.53 -18.15 27.61
C GLN A 353 30.38 -18.10 26.62
N ILE A 354 29.25 -17.55 27.06
CA ILE A 354 28.10 -17.25 26.17
C ILE A 354 28.45 -16.08 25.27
N THR A 355 28.44 -16.32 23.96
CA THR A 355 28.74 -15.33 22.93
C THR A 355 27.54 -14.83 22.17
N GLU A 356 26.52 -15.67 21.98
CA GLU A 356 25.30 -15.29 21.28
C GLU A 356 24.07 -15.83 22.02
N ILE A 357 23.03 -15.00 22.10
CA ILE A 357 21.73 -15.36 22.67
C ILE A 357 20.67 -14.92 21.68
N SER A 358 19.72 -15.82 21.37
CA SER A 358 18.47 -15.46 20.72
C SER A 358 17.30 -15.94 21.58
N LEU A 359 16.47 -14.99 21.97
CA LEU A 359 15.14 -15.18 22.56
C LEU A 359 14.05 -14.75 21.57
N ALA A 360 14.41 -14.59 20.29
CA ALA A 360 13.48 -14.11 19.28
C ALA A 360 12.20 -14.97 19.25
N ALA A 361 11.06 -14.29 19.15
CA ALA A 361 9.75 -14.92 19.12
C ALA A 361 9.40 -15.78 20.35
N THR A 362 10.03 -15.53 21.51
CA THR A 362 9.67 -16.17 22.79
C THR A 362 8.82 -15.24 23.66
N GLN A 363 8.26 -15.78 24.74
CA GLN A 363 7.54 -14.99 25.75
C GLN A 363 8.47 -14.41 26.84
N ALA A 364 9.74 -14.19 26.50
CA ALA A 364 10.67 -13.60 27.44
C ALA A 364 10.23 -12.17 27.83
N THR A 365 10.26 -11.89 29.13
CA THR A 365 9.89 -10.61 29.74
C THR A 365 11.12 -9.90 30.26
N ASP A 366 10.96 -8.67 30.75
CA ASP A 366 12.03 -7.90 31.41
C ASP A 366 12.72 -8.67 32.55
N SER A 367 11.95 -9.43 33.33
CA SER A 367 12.49 -10.24 34.44
C SER A 367 13.33 -11.41 33.98
N ASP A 368 12.99 -11.99 32.82
CA ASP A 368 13.73 -13.12 32.24
C ASP A 368 15.13 -12.72 31.74
N LEU A 369 15.40 -11.42 31.57
CA LEU A 369 16.71 -10.91 31.18
C LEU A 369 17.65 -10.73 32.39
N THR A 370 17.16 -10.76 33.60
CA THR A 370 17.99 -10.58 34.82
C THR A 370 19.14 -11.60 34.93
N PRO A 371 18.97 -12.89 34.61
CA PRO A 371 20.07 -13.85 34.61
C PRO A 371 21.18 -13.56 33.60
N LEU A 372 20.89 -12.76 32.56
CA LEU A 372 21.84 -12.38 31.51
C LEU A 372 22.74 -11.19 31.91
N ARG A 373 22.58 -10.71 33.13
CA ARG A 373 23.26 -9.52 33.63
C ARG A 373 24.79 -9.67 33.54
N GLY A 374 25.44 -8.71 32.84
CA GLY A 374 26.89 -8.56 32.86
C GLY A 374 27.68 -9.68 32.17
N LEU A 375 27.09 -10.44 31.24
CA LEU A 375 27.76 -11.48 30.48
C LEU A 375 28.95 -10.89 29.67
N PRO A 376 30.22 -11.22 30.03
CA PRO A 376 31.38 -10.52 29.44
C PRO A 376 31.67 -10.94 28.00
N GLY A 377 31.26 -12.15 27.60
CA GLY A 377 31.50 -12.71 26.26
C GLY A 377 30.41 -12.38 25.25
N LEU A 378 29.28 -11.79 25.67
CA LEU A 378 28.11 -11.60 24.82
C LEU A 378 28.38 -10.60 23.68
N ARG A 379 28.29 -11.07 22.44
CA ARG A 379 28.51 -10.31 21.22
C ARG A 379 27.21 -10.06 20.44
N LYS A 380 26.27 -11.03 20.50
CA LYS A 380 24.99 -10.94 19.81
C LYS A 380 23.84 -11.23 20.74
N LEU A 381 22.85 -10.35 20.72
CA LEU A 381 21.61 -10.48 21.48
C LEU A 381 20.41 -10.20 20.57
N ASP A 382 19.54 -11.20 20.43
CA ASP A 382 18.32 -11.11 19.64
C ASP A 382 17.11 -11.29 20.58
N LEU A 383 16.36 -10.19 20.74
CA LEU A 383 15.15 -10.11 21.56
C LEU A 383 13.91 -9.79 20.71
N ARG A 384 13.97 -9.96 19.39
CA ARG A 384 12.86 -9.63 18.49
C ARG A 384 11.58 -10.35 18.88
N GLY A 385 10.47 -9.59 18.94
CA GLY A 385 9.16 -10.15 19.23
C GLY A 385 9.00 -10.71 20.64
N THR A 386 9.84 -10.28 21.59
CA THR A 386 9.69 -10.60 23.02
C THR A 386 8.88 -9.50 23.74
N GLN A 387 8.57 -9.75 25.02
CA GLN A 387 7.95 -8.75 25.91
C GLN A 387 9.00 -7.88 26.64
N ALA A 388 10.23 -7.86 26.13
CA ALA A 388 11.29 -7.02 26.66
C ALA A 388 11.02 -5.54 26.37
N GLY A 389 11.25 -4.71 27.38
CA GLY A 389 11.15 -3.26 27.29
C GLY A 389 12.39 -2.57 27.86
N ASP A 390 12.23 -1.29 28.21
CA ASP A 390 13.32 -0.48 28.76
C ASP A 390 13.89 -1.07 30.06
N LEU A 391 13.04 -1.67 30.90
CA LEU A 391 13.47 -2.30 32.14
C LEU A 391 14.32 -3.54 31.86
N GLY A 392 13.95 -4.35 30.86
CA GLY A 392 14.69 -5.53 30.45
C GLY A 392 16.11 -5.18 30.02
N LEU A 393 16.27 -4.13 29.19
CA LEU A 393 17.59 -3.66 28.80
C LEU A 393 18.43 -3.16 29.99
N ARG A 394 17.80 -2.46 30.95
CA ARG A 394 18.49 -2.04 32.19
C ARG A 394 18.90 -3.23 33.04
N ASN A 395 18.11 -4.30 33.09
CA ASN A 395 18.43 -5.53 33.83
C ASN A 395 19.69 -6.22 33.30
N LEU A 396 20.02 -6.07 32.01
CA LEU A 396 21.25 -6.61 31.42
C LEU A 396 22.52 -6.00 31.99
N ALA A 397 22.46 -4.77 32.56
CA ALA A 397 23.58 -4.03 33.15
C ALA A 397 24.86 -4.06 32.30
N LEU A 398 24.75 -3.63 31.06
CA LEU A 398 25.79 -3.69 30.00
C LEU A 398 26.94 -2.66 30.23
N THR A 399 27.46 -2.55 31.45
CA THR A 399 28.53 -1.61 31.80
C THR A 399 29.87 -1.91 31.11
N ARG A 400 30.10 -3.18 30.73
CA ARG A 400 31.23 -3.64 29.91
C ARG A 400 30.69 -4.34 28.69
N CYS A 401 30.06 -3.55 27.81
CA CYS A 401 29.36 -4.07 26.66
C CYS A 401 30.31 -4.49 25.54
N ASN A 402 30.26 -5.77 25.13
CA ASN A 402 30.95 -6.29 23.97
C ASN A 402 30.01 -6.59 22.79
N LEU A 403 28.74 -6.16 22.86
CA LEU A 403 27.78 -6.38 21.81
C LEU A 403 28.24 -5.75 20.50
N THR A 404 28.18 -6.56 19.45
CA THR A 404 28.35 -6.15 18.05
C THR A 404 27.04 -6.14 17.30
N GLU A 405 26.07 -6.94 17.74
CA GLU A 405 24.74 -7.03 17.13
C GLU A 405 23.67 -7.05 18.23
N LEU A 406 22.67 -6.19 18.09
CA LEU A 406 21.50 -6.11 18.97
C LEU A 406 20.22 -5.98 18.14
N GLU A 407 19.31 -6.92 18.30
CA GLU A 407 18.02 -6.96 17.61
C GLU A 407 16.89 -6.85 18.63
N LEU A 408 16.10 -5.78 18.54
CA LEU A 408 15.00 -5.43 19.44
C LEU A 408 13.68 -5.22 18.69
N ALA A 409 13.61 -5.57 17.40
CA ALA A 409 12.40 -5.31 16.62
C ALA A 409 11.16 -5.97 17.23
N ASN A 410 10.01 -5.29 17.13
CA ASN A 410 8.75 -5.75 17.74
C ASN A 410 8.84 -5.96 19.27
N THR A 411 9.49 -5.04 19.97
CA THR A 411 9.52 -4.98 21.46
C THR A 411 8.98 -3.63 21.92
N THR A 412 8.81 -3.47 23.23
CA THR A 412 8.34 -2.18 23.83
C THR A 412 9.48 -1.25 24.23
N VAL A 413 10.68 -1.44 23.66
CA VAL A 413 11.84 -0.58 23.92
C VAL A 413 11.61 0.81 23.33
N SER A 414 11.95 1.84 24.11
CA SER A 414 11.89 3.24 23.73
C SER A 414 13.28 3.89 23.69
N ASP A 415 13.35 5.19 23.40
CA ASP A 415 14.60 5.97 23.51
C ASP A 415 15.23 5.88 24.93
N ALA A 416 14.40 5.73 25.98
CA ALA A 416 14.88 5.55 27.36
C ALA A 416 15.55 4.17 27.57
N GLY A 417 15.13 3.14 26.82
CA GLY A 417 15.79 1.84 26.84
C GLY A 417 17.16 1.87 26.18
N LEU A 418 17.36 2.71 25.16
CA LEU A 418 18.67 2.87 24.52
C LEU A 418 19.74 3.46 25.45
N ASP A 419 19.35 4.14 26.55
CA ASP A 419 20.28 4.57 27.58
C ASP A 419 21.03 3.39 28.22
N ALA A 420 20.38 2.24 28.36
CA ALA A 420 20.97 1.03 28.93
C ALA A 420 22.10 0.44 28.07
N ILE A 421 22.09 0.73 26.77
CA ILE A 421 23.10 0.26 25.83
C ILE A 421 24.09 1.36 25.40
N ALA A 422 24.03 2.54 26.04
CA ALA A 422 24.89 3.67 25.70
C ALA A 422 26.39 3.32 25.75
N ALA A 423 26.81 2.41 26.62
CA ALA A 423 28.20 1.98 26.75
C ALA A 423 28.66 0.96 25.65
N CYS A 424 27.77 0.55 24.74
CA CYS A 424 28.06 -0.48 23.73
C CYS A 424 28.79 0.10 22.51
N GLY A 425 29.98 0.63 22.70
CA GLY A 425 30.77 1.31 21.67
C GLY A 425 31.30 0.42 20.54
N LYS A 426 31.09 -0.92 20.61
CA LYS A 426 31.46 -1.87 19.54
C LYS A 426 30.27 -2.28 18.67
N LEU A 427 29.11 -1.68 18.89
CA LEU A 427 27.88 -2.08 18.20
C LEU A 427 27.98 -1.73 16.70
N ARG A 428 27.82 -2.75 15.87
CA ARG A 428 27.87 -2.66 14.41
C ARG A 428 26.49 -2.71 13.77
N LYS A 429 25.60 -3.50 14.38
CA LYS A 429 24.24 -3.67 13.91
C LYS A 429 23.23 -3.44 15.03
N LEU A 430 22.26 -2.55 14.78
CA LEU A 430 21.16 -2.23 15.68
C LEU A 430 19.82 -2.33 14.94
N GLY A 431 18.99 -3.28 15.34
CA GLY A 431 17.61 -3.44 14.86
C GLY A 431 16.63 -3.01 15.94
N VAL A 432 15.93 -1.91 15.72
CA VAL A 432 14.89 -1.38 16.61
C VAL A 432 13.58 -1.12 15.86
N GLY A 433 13.34 -1.83 14.75
CA GLY A 433 12.13 -1.67 13.94
C GLY A 433 10.87 -2.06 14.73
N TYR A 434 9.77 -1.33 14.51
CA TYR A 434 8.50 -1.54 15.22
C TYR A 434 8.64 -1.50 16.74
N THR A 435 9.39 -0.52 17.25
CA THR A 435 9.55 -0.24 18.67
C THR A 435 9.03 1.17 19.00
N LEU A 436 9.19 1.61 20.23
CA LEU A 436 8.84 2.97 20.67
C LEU A 436 10.02 3.96 20.53
N VAL A 437 11.09 3.56 19.83
CA VAL A 437 12.27 4.41 19.58
C VAL A 437 11.91 5.50 18.58
N GLN A 438 12.12 6.77 18.97
CA GLN A 438 11.85 7.95 18.16
C GLN A 438 13.12 8.57 17.54
N GLY A 439 14.27 7.92 17.72
CA GLY A 439 15.57 8.30 17.15
C GLY A 439 16.46 9.11 18.07
N ARG A 440 15.93 9.90 19.02
CA ARG A 440 16.74 10.73 19.92
C ARG A 440 17.65 9.91 20.84
N GLY A 441 17.22 8.72 21.24
CA GLY A 441 18.00 7.81 22.07
C GLY A 441 19.31 7.36 21.43
N LEU A 442 19.37 7.33 20.09
CA LEU A 442 20.59 7.00 19.35
C LEU A 442 21.75 8.00 19.61
N ALA A 443 21.43 9.23 20.03
CA ALA A 443 22.45 10.24 20.36
C ALA A 443 23.37 9.83 21.51
N LYS A 444 22.90 8.92 22.37
CA LYS A 444 23.63 8.48 23.57
C LYS A 444 24.59 7.32 23.33
N LEU A 445 24.47 6.65 22.16
CA LEU A 445 25.34 5.53 21.83
C LEU A 445 26.80 6.00 21.72
N SER A 446 27.71 5.32 22.44
CA SER A 446 29.15 5.51 22.31
C SER A 446 29.67 4.79 21.05
N GLY A 447 30.84 5.20 20.54
CA GLY A 447 31.47 4.61 19.36
C GLY A 447 30.62 4.74 18.09
N PRO A 448 30.14 5.94 17.72
CA PRO A 448 29.26 6.12 16.56
C PRO A 448 29.90 5.64 15.26
N GLU A 449 31.23 5.59 15.17
CA GLU A 449 31.96 5.07 14.02
C GLU A 449 31.92 3.54 13.89
N SER A 450 31.49 2.81 14.91
CA SER A 450 31.36 1.35 14.87
C SER A 450 30.09 0.91 14.13
N LEU A 451 29.05 1.74 14.14
CA LEU A 451 27.71 1.38 13.64
C LEU A 451 27.68 1.37 12.10
N VAL A 452 27.35 0.22 11.53
CA VAL A 452 27.34 -0.05 10.09
C VAL A 452 25.92 -0.26 9.56
N GLU A 453 25.04 -0.80 10.40
CA GLU A 453 23.65 -1.12 10.01
C GLU A 453 22.66 -0.67 11.10
N VAL A 454 21.65 0.09 10.70
CA VAL A 454 20.54 0.51 11.56
C VAL A 454 19.21 0.21 10.87
N ASN A 455 18.33 -0.46 11.60
CA ASN A 455 16.97 -0.71 11.16
C ASN A 455 15.99 0.02 12.10
N LEU A 456 15.28 1.01 11.55
CA LEU A 456 14.26 1.84 12.19
C LEU A 456 12.88 1.65 11.54
N THR A 457 12.66 0.53 10.85
CA THR A 457 11.40 0.22 10.15
C THR A 457 10.19 0.44 11.06
N GLY A 458 9.19 1.16 10.59
CA GLY A 458 7.91 1.32 11.29
C GLY A 458 7.97 2.14 12.57
N ASN A 459 9.07 2.86 12.81
CA ASN A 459 9.19 3.71 13.99
C ASN A 459 8.64 5.11 13.72
N GLY A 460 8.00 5.68 14.73
CA GLY A 460 7.58 7.08 14.73
C GLY A 460 8.72 8.00 15.10
N LEU A 461 9.45 8.43 14.11
CA LEU A 461 10.60 9.30 14.32
C LEU A 461 10.12 10.71 14.72
N SER A 462 10.60 11.24 15.86
CA SER A 462 10.31 12.61 16.26
C SER A 462 10.96 13.61 15.32
N GLU A 463 10.42 14.84 15.28
CA GLU A 463 11.08 15.95 14.57
C GLU A 463 12.55 16.07 15.00
N GLY A 464 13.47 16.05 14.04
CA GLY A 464 14.92 16.02 14.28
C GLY A 464 15.47 14.68 14.79
N GLY A 465 14.65 13.63 14.93
CA GLY A 465 15.10 12.32 15.38
C GLY A 465 16.13 11.67 14.46
N LEU A 466 16.08 11.96 13.16
CA LEU A 466 17.09 11.53 12.20
C LEU A 466 18.36 12.37 12.22
N GLY A 467 18.33 13.58 12.76
CA GLY A 467 19.50 14.47 12.83
C GLY A 467 20.70 13.84 13.51
N VAL A 468 20.45 12.94 14.45
CA VAL A 468 21.48 12.19 15.16
C VAL A 468 22.27 11.22 14.27
N LEU A 469 21.69 10.77 13.15
CA LEU A 469 22.34 9.81 12.25
C LEU A 469 23.62 10.39 11.60
N SER A 470 23.75 11.71 11.47
CA SER A 470 24.95 12.36 10.94
C SER A 470 26.23 12.01 11.71
N ARG A 471 26.10 11.53 12.96
CA ARG A 471 27.22 11.04 13.77
C ARG A 471 27.80 9.71 13.30
N PHE A 472 26.99 8.88 12.63
CA PHE A 472 27.34 7.50 12.25
C PHE A 472 27.98 7.47 10.86
N ARG A 473 29.18 8.03 10.72
CA ARG A 473 29.85 8.23 9.42
C ARG A 473 30.17 6.94 8.66
N ASN A 474 30.25 5.80 9.36
CA ASN A 474 30.48 4.47 8.77
C ASN A 474 29.19 3.71 8.49
N LEU A 475 28.03 4.35 8.66
CA LEU A 475 26.74 3.73 8.38
C LEU A 475 26.62 3.41 6.89
N GLN A 476 26.43 2.13 6.58
CA GLN A 476 26.30 1.60 5.22
C GLN A 476 24.89 1.18 4.87
N ARG A 477 24.12 0.70 5.86
CA ARG A 477 22.77 0.20 5.67
C ARG A 477 21.81 0.87 6.62
N LEU A 478 20.80 1.51 6.04
CA LEU A 478 19.75 2.19 6.79
C LEU A 478 18.38 1.78 6.26
N ASN A 479 17.57 1.20 7.14
CA ASN A 479 16.19 0.90 6.82
C ASN A 479 15.28 1.85 7.60
N LEU A 480 14.52 2.66 6.88
CA LEU A 480 13.53 3.62 7.37
C LEU A 480 12.14 3.32 6.79
N SER A 481 11.93 2.11 6.26
CA SER A 481 10.65 1.74 5.66
C SER A 481 9.50 1.87 6.67
N TYR A 482 8.33 2.30 6.18
CA TYR A 482 7.13 2.48 7.01
C TYR A 482 7.30 3.45 8.20
N SER A 483 8.25 4.38 8.11
CA SER A 483 8.46 5.44 9.10
C SER A 483 7.97 6.81 8.56
N GLU A 484 7.90 7.81 9.44
CA GLU A 484 7.40 9.15 9.11
C GLU A 484 8.44 10.05 8.43
N VAL A 485 9.38 9.47 7.70
CA VAL A 485 10.40 10.24 6.98
C VAL A 485 9.79 11.03 5.84
N THR A 486 10.13 12.31 5.78
CA THR A 486 9.66 13.28 4.79
C THR A 486 10.84 13.89 4.02
N ASP A 487 10.55 14.75 3.05
CA ASP A 487 11.56 15.52 2.32
C ASP A 487 12.48 16.36 3.24
N ALA A 488 11.96 16.81 4.39
CA ALA A 488 12.70 17.65 5.34
C ALA A 488 13.83 16.89 6.05
N ASP A 489 13.73 15.56 6.14
CA ASP A 489 14.71 14.72 6.84
C ASP A 489 15.90 14.32 5.95
N LEU A 490 15.72 14.35 4.63
CA LEU A 490 16.70 13.81 3.69
C LEU A 490 18.02 14.59 3.60
N PRO A 491 18.09 15.90 3.85
CA PRO A 491 19.38 16.60 3.93
C PRO A 491 20.36 15.93 4.91
N THR A 492 19.88 15.47 6.07
CA THR A 492 20.70 14.74 7.04
C THR A 492 21.25 13.43 6.50
N LEU A 493 20.41 12.67 5.78
CA LEU A 493 20.83 11.40 5.18
C LEU A 493 21.85 11.62 4.05
N ALA A 494 21.71 12.72 3.31
CA ALA A 494 22.63 13.09 2.24
C ALA A 494 24.04 13.42 2.73
N GLU A 495 24.25 13.60 4.04
CA GLU A 495 25.54 13.81 4.69
C GLU A 495 26.26 12.52 5.11
N LEU A 496 25.63 11.34 4.91
CA LEU A 496 26.20 10.05 5.29
C LEU A 496 27.16 9.52 4.19
N PRO A 497 28.48 9.64 4.35
CA PRO A 497 29.44 9.39 3.27
C PRO A 497 29.57 7.91 2.90
N GLY A 498 29.21 7.01 3.82
CA GLY A 498 29.34 5.56 3.67
C GLY A 498 28.06 4.85 3.26
N LEU A 499 26.93 5.57 3.10
CA LEU A 499 25.65 4.93 2.89
C LEU A 499 25.56 4.28 1.50
N THR A 500 25.34 2.97 1.48
CA THR A 500 25.26 2.14 0.27
C THR A 500 23.89 1.52 0.06
N HIS A 501 23.11 1.30 1.14
CA HIS A 501 21.79 0.68 1.09
C HIS A 501 20.80 1.55 1.86
N LEU A 502 19.75 1.99 1.20
CA LEU A 502 18.71 2.82 1.80
C LEU A 502 17.33 2.27 1.42
N ASP A 503 16.54 1.97 2.44
CA ASP A 503 15.14 1.57 2.27
C ASP A 503 14.22 2.68 2.82
N LEU A 504 13.48 3.32 1.93
CA LEU A 504 12.46 4.34 2.18
C LEU A 504 11.07 3.86 1.74
N THR A 505 10.87 2.56 1.68
CA THR A 505 9.58 1.96 1.32
C THR A 505 8.45 2.52 2.19
N ALA A 506 7.38 2.99 1.58
CA ALA A 506 6.19 3.51 2.26
C ALA A 506 6.50 4.66 3.25
N THR A 507 7.39 5.58 2.85
CA THR A 507 7.66 6.85 3.53
C THR A 507 7.01 8.01 2.78
N ASP A 508 6.99 9.20 3.40
CA ASP A 508 6.42 10.41 2.83
C ASP A 508 7.41 11.25 2.00
N VAL A 509 8.44 10.58 1.47
CA VAL A 509 9.42 11.21 0.59
C VAL A 509 8.79 11.52 -0.77
N GLY A 510 8.88 12.79 -1.18
CA GLY A 510 8.40 13.32 -2.45
C GLY A 510 9.53 13.63 -3.43
N ASP A 511 9.20 14.40 -4.50
CA ASP A 511 10.15 14.75 -5.56
C ASP A 511 11.36 15.55 -5.05
N ARG A 512 11.14 16.44 -4.07
CA ARG A 512 12.22 17.26 -3.47
C ARG A 512 13.20 16.39 -2.68
N GLY A 513 12.67 15.42 -1.95
CA GLY A 513 13.48 14.48 -1.21
C GLY A 513 14.36 13.63 -2.11
N LEU A 514 13.79 13.09 -3.21
CA LEU A 514 14.57 12.31 -4.18
C LEU A 514 15.66 13.17 -4.85
N ALA A 515 15.39 14.43 -5.14
CA ALA A 515 16.42 15.37 -5.64
C ALA A 515 17.57 15.57 -4.62
N THR A 516 17.26 15.55 -3.33
CA THR A 516 18.28 15.60 -2.26
C THR A 516 19.09 14.31 -2.21
N LEU A 517 18.44 13.15 -2.31
CA LEU A 517 19.09 11.83 -2.33
C LEU A 517 20.03 11.64 -3.52
N ALA A 518 19.81 12.34 -4.62
CA ALA A 518 20.70 12.30 -5.79
C ALA A 518 22.15 12.68 -5.47
N ARG A 519 22.42 13.28 -4.30
CA ARG A 519 23.77 13.58 -3.80
C ARG A 519 24.50 12.37 -3.21
N LEU A 520 23.77 11.30 -2.84
CA LEU A 520 24.31 10.05 -2.27
C LEU A 520 24.86 9.13 -3.36
N THR A 521 25.88 9.53 -4.07
CA THR A 521 26.46 8.75 -5.19
C THR A 521 27.07 7.42 -4.77
N THR A 522 27.21 7.15 -3.47
CA THR A 522 27.67 5.88 -2.90
C THR A 522 26.57 4.82 -2.86
N LEU A 523 25.30 5.19 -3.07
CA LEU A 523 24.20 4.22 -3.03
C LEU A 523 24.34 3.16 -4.12
N SER A 524 24.22 1.91 -3.70
CA SER A 524 24.14 0.72 -4.54
C SER A 524 22.75 0.09 -4.55
N GLU A 525 21.99 0.22 -3.46
CA GLU A 525 20.62 -0.25 -3.37
C GLU A 525 19.71 0.86 -2.83
N LEU A 526 18.60 1.12 -3.52
CA LEU A 526 17.59 2.10 -3.14
C LEU A 526 16.19 1.51 -3.34
N LEU A 527 15.43 1.40 -2.23
CA LEU A 527 14.07 0.89 -2.23
C LEU A 527 13.13 2.06 -1.94
N LEU A 528 12.19 2.31 -2.85
CA LEU A 528 11.25 3.43 -2.84
C LEU A 528 9.81 2.96 -3.06
N ASN A 529 9.53 1.69 -2.71
CA ASN A 529 8.22 1.10 -2.92
C ASN A 529 7.12 1.88 -2.19
N TYR A 530 5.93 1.97 -2.78
CA TYR A 530 4.78 2.73 -2.24
C TYR A 530 5.06 4.23 -2.03
N GLY A 531 6.09 4.76 -2.72
CA GLY A 531 6.46 6.17 -2.63
C GLY A 531 5.47 7.09 -3.34
N ARG A 532 5.37 8.34 -2.86
CA ARG A 532 4.38 9.32 -3.35
C ARG A 532 4.95 10.35 -4.31
N PHE A 533 6.19 10.18 -4.73
CA PHE A 533 6.86 11.01 -5.73
C PHE A 533 6.30 10.76 -7.14
N THR A 534 6.63 11.66 -8.05
CA THR A 534 6.29 11.58 -9.47
C THR A 534 7.50 11.17 -10.31
N GLU A 535 7.33 11.11 -11.64
CA GLU A 535 8.44 10.92 -12.56
C GLU A 535 9.60 11.92 -12.37
N LYS A 536 9.31 13.17 -11.93
CA LYS A 536 10.35 14.20 -11.66
C LYS A 536 11.30 13.77 -10.54
N GLY A 537 10.76 13.13 -9.51
CA GLY A 537 11.58 12.57 -8.44
C GLY A 537 12.49 11.47 -8.96
N VAL A 538 11.95 10.54 -9.77
CA VAL A 538 12.74 9.45 -10.37
C VAL A 538 13.80 9.99 -11.35
N GLU A 539 13.47 11.03 -12.14
CA GLU A 539 14.41 11.70 -13.04
C GLU A 539 15.65 12.23 -12.28
N SER A 540 15.47 12.67 -11.04
CA SER A 540 16.59 13.14 -10.20
C SER A 540 17.61 12.06 -9.91
N LEU A 541 17.19 10.78 -9.85
CA LEU A 541 18.06 9.66 -9.48
C LEU A 541 19.10 9.30 -10.54
N GLN A 542 19.06 9.89 -11.73
CA GLN A 542 20.03 9.64 -12.83
C GLN A 542 21.50 9.86 -12.44
N GLN A 543 21.76 10.62 -11.36
CA GLN A 543 23.09 10.86 -10.81
C GLN A 543 23.65 9.68 -10.02
N LEU A 544 22.79 8.77 -9.57
CA LEU A 544 23.17 7.62 -8.75
C LEU A 544 23.71 6.47 -9.60
N THR A 545 24.74 6.73 -10.38
CA THR A 545 25.31 5.78 -11.36
C THR A 545 25.88 4.50 -10.73
N GLY A 546 26.09 4.49 -9.40
CA GLY A 546 26.49 3.32 -8.61
C GLY A 546 25.37 2.32 -8.33
N LEU A 547 24.09 2.69 -8.59
CA LEU A 547 22.97 1.82 -8.27
C LEU A 547 23.01 0.49 -9.05
N THR A 548 22.87 -0.59 -8.29
CA THR A 548 22.74 -1.97 -8.78
C THR A 548 21.32 -2.51 -8.57
N ARG A 549 20.57 -1.95 -7.61
CA ARG A 549 19.19 -2.32 -7.30
C ARG A 549 18.33 -1.08 -7.09
N LEU A 550 17.21 -1.01 -7.81
CA LEU A 550 16.18 0.02 -7.66
C LEU A 550 14.80 -0.63 -7.60
N GLU A 551 14.02 -0.31 -6.56
CA GLU A 551 12.65 -0.77 -6.44
C GLU A 551 11.68 0.40 -6.39
N LEU A 552 10.66 0.36 -7.25
CA LEU A 552 9.64 1.40 -7.45
C LEU A 552 8.22 0.82 -7.42
N VAL A 553 8.03 -0.28 -6.66
CA VAL A 553 6.73 -0.99 -6.60
C VAL A 553 5.63 -0.06 -6.14
N ARG A 554 4.48 -0.08 -6.85
CA ARG A 554 3.31 0.77 -6.53
C ARG A 554 3.63 2.25 -6.40
N THR A 555 4.49 2.76 -7.29
CA THR A 555 4.76 4.19 -7.42
C THR A 555 4.09 4.76 -8.67
N ARG A 556 4.06 6.10 -8.78
CA ARG A 556 3.52 6.80 -9.95
C ARG A 556 4.52 6.89 -11.11
N THR A 557 5.43 5.94 -11.19
CA THR A 557 6.45 5.85 -12.24
C THR A 557 5.81 5.52 -13.58
N THR A 558 6.15 6.28 -14.61
CA THR A 558 5.66 6.13 -16.00
C THR A 558 6.84 5.86 -16.95
N ASP A 559 6.53 5.63 -18.24
CA ASP A 559 7.53 5.42 -19.29
C ASP A 559 8.58 6.55 -19.36
N ARG A 560 8.16 7.78 -19.10
CA ARG A 560 9.04 8.94 -19.14
C ARG A 560 10.20 8.85 -18.15
N ALA A 561 9.96 8.33 -16.96
CA ALA A 561 11.01 8.15 -15.95
C ALA A 561 12.10 7.16 -16.39
N MET A 562 11.78 6.26 -17.32
CA MET A 562 12.72 5.21 -17.75
C MET A 562 13.89 5.74 -18.55
N GLU A 563 13.80 6.93 -19.15
CA GLU A 563 14.95 7.60 -19.77
C GLU A 563 16.05 7.94 -18.75
N ALA A 564 15.66 8.37 -17.56
CA ALA A 564 16.58 8.64 -16.46
C ALA A 564 17.13 7.34 -15.86
N VAL A 565 16.27 6.33 -15.65
CA VAL A 565 16.67 4.99 -15.16
C VAL A 565 17.68 4.34 -16.13
N ALA A 566 17.53 4.52 -17.43
CA ALA A 566 18.45 4.01 -18.47
C ALA A 566 19.88 4.55 -18.36
N ARG A 567 20.12 5.63 -17.60
CA ARG A 567 21.46 6.18 -17.30
C ARG A 567 22.18 5.40 -16.20
N LEU A 568 21.47 4.61 -15.42
CA LEU A 568 22.00 3.81 -14.31
C LEU A 568 22.68 2.53 -14.83
N LYS A 569 23.80 2.65 -15.53
CA LYS A 569 24.43 1.54 -16.29
C LYS A 569 24.89 0.35 -15.43
N ASN A 570 24.97 0.50 -14.12
CA ASN A 570 25.28 -0.58 -13.19
C ASN A 570 24.04 -1.33 -12.68
N LEU A 571 22.83 -0.88 -13.05
CA LEU A 571 21.58 -1.48 -12.56
C LEU A 571 21.47 -2.92 -13.06
N SER A 572 21.35 -3.85 -12.11
CA SER A 572 21.19 -5.28 -12.34
C SER A 572 19.80 -5.77 -11.93
N ARG A 573 19.17 -5.11 -10.96
CA ARG A 573 17.83 -5.45 -10.47
C ARG A 573 16.93 -4.22 -10.50
N LEU A 574 15.82 -4.31 -11.23
CA LEU A 574 14.79 -3.27 -11.35
C LEU A 574 13.41 -3.87 -11.11
N ASN A 575 12.70 -3.32 -10.14
CA ASN A 575 11.32 -3.70 -9.86
C ASN A 575 10.38 -2.53 -10.16
N LEU A 576 9.48 -2.74 -11.10
CA LEU A 576 8.46 -1.80 -11.59
C LEU A 576 7.04 -2.37 -11.42
N ASP A 577 6.87 -3.34 -10.50
CA ASP A 577 5.57 -3.95 -10.25
C ASP A 577 4.55 -2.89 -9.85
N TYR A 578 3.33 -3.01 -10.40
CA TYR A 578 2.24 -2.10 -10.07
C TYR A 578 2.54 -0.62 -10.39
N THR A 579 3.30 -0.36 -11.46
CA THR A 579 3.56 0.99 -11.98
C THR A 579 2.81 1.24 -13.30
N SER A 580 2.85 2.49 -13.77
CA SER A 580 2.21 2.88 -15.04
C SER A 580 3.16 2.77 -16.25
N VAL A 581 4.14 1.87 -16.20
CA VAL A 581 5.03 1.62 -17.35
C VAL A 581 4.37 0.72 -18.39
N SER A 582 4.71 0.96 -19.65
CA SER A 582 4.19 0.23 -20.82
C SER A 582 5.33 -0.29 -21.69
N ASP A 583 4.98 -0.84 -22.87
CA ASP A 583 5.95 -1.28 -23.87
C ASP A 583 6.99 -0.21 -24.21
N LYS A 584 6.64 1.08 -24.12
CA LYS A 584 7.55 2.21 -24.40
C LYS A 584 8.73 2.27 -23.43
N ALA A 585 8.51 1.90 -22.18
CA ALA A 585 9.58 1.84 -21.18
C ALA A 585 10.71 0.91 -21.58
N LEU A 586 10.39 -0.21 -22.24
CA LEU A 586 11.35 -1.24 -22.61
C LEU A 586 12.41 -0.74 -23.60
N ALA A 587 12.04 0.18 -24.50
CA ALA A 587 12.99 0.78 -25.42
C ALA A 587 14.14 1.51 -24.69
N SER A 588 13.82 2.24 -23.62
CA SER A 588 14.82 2.90 -22.78
C SER A 588 15.62 1.89 -21.95
N LEU A 589 14.94 0.91 -21.36
CA LEU A 589 15.57 -0.11 -20.48
C LEU A 589 16.51 -1.05 -21.25
N ALA A 590 16.35 -1.23 -22.57
CA ALA A 590 17.27 -1.98 -23.42
C ALA A 590 18.72 -1.44 -23.37
N ALA A 591 18.89 -0.16 -22.98
CA ALA A 591 20.19 0.46 -22.82
C ALA A 591 20.95 0.06 -21.52
N LEU A 592 20.36 -0.81 -20.65
CA LEU A 592 20.95 -1.26 -19.39
C LEU A 592 21.74 -2.57 -19.59
N PRO A 593 23.09 -2.54 -19.67
CA PRO A 593 23.87 -3.71 -20.06
C PRO A 593 23.94 -4.80 -18.99
N LYS A 594 23.67 -4.47 -17.72
CA LYS A 594 23.78 -5.39 -16.59
C LYS A 594 22.43 -5.84 -16.03
N LEU A 595 21.30 -5.42 -16.61
CA LEU A 595 19.97 -5.72 -16.10
C LEU A 595 19.68 -7.22 -16.22
N SER A 596 19.79 -7.94 -15.11
CA SER A 596 19.59 -9.39 -15.00
C SER A 596 18.22 -9.76 -14.44
N ASP A 597 17.65 -8.90 -13.62
CA ASP A 597 16.39 -9.15 -12.92
C ASP A 597 15.43 -7.97 -13.14
N LEU A 598 14.34 -8.24 -13.86
CA LEU A 598 13.31 -7.25 -14.19
C LEU A 598 11.94 -7.76 -13.73
N SER A 599 11.25 -6.99 -12.90
CA SER A 599 9.88 -7.28 -12.51
C SER A 599 8.93 -6.23 -13.06
N LEU A 600 7.88 -6.68 -13.71
CA LEU A 600 6.86 -5.92 -14.43
C LEU A 600 5.44 -6.43 -14.10
N ASP A 601 5.27 -7.05 -12.91
CA ASP A 601 3.95 -7.52 -12.49
C ASP A 601 2.91 -6.38 -12.59
N THR A 602 1.80 -6.68 -13.25
CA THR A 602 0.70 -5.73 -13.41
C THR A 602 1.04 -4.47 -14.23
N ALA A 603 2.22 -4.42 -14.88
CA ALA A 603 2.57 -3.37 -15.83
C ALA A 603 1.84 -3.57 -17.18
N ALA A 604 1.69 -2.47 -17.95
CA ALA A 604 0.95 -2.49 -19.21
C ALA A 604 1.80 -3.03 -20.37
N ILE A 605 2.38 -4.22 -20.20
CA ILE A 605 3.21 -4.89 -21.19
C ILE A 605 2.34 -5.79 -22.06
N THR A 606 2.32 -5.50 -23.38
CA THR A 606 1.60 -6.27 -24.40
C THR A 606 2.53 -7.26 -25.14
N ASP A 607 2.01 -7.98 -26.12
CA ASP A 607 2.80 -8.84 -26.99
C ASP A 607 3.90 -8.06 -27.72
N GLY A 608 3.66 -6.78 -28.05
CA GLY A 608 4.66 -5.88 -28.63
C GLY A 608 5.83 -5.61 -27.68
N GLY A 609 5.54 -5.45 -26.40
CA GLY A 609 6.55 -5.34 -25.35
C GLY A 609 7.33 -6.63 -25.16
N VAL A 610 6.63 -7.77 -25.18
CA VAL A 610 7.28 -9.09 -25.08
C VAL A 610 8.24 -9.33 -26.26
N GLU A 611 7.89 -8.89 -27.47
CA GLU A 611 8.79 -8.95 -28.62
C GLU A 611 10.08 -8.13 -28.38
N SER A 612 9.92 -6.92 -27.82
CA SER A 612 11.06 -6.07 -27.47
C SER A 612 11.96 -6.70 -26.41
N LEU A 613 11.40 -7.43 -25.43
CA LEU A 613 12.15 -8.11 -24.36
C LEU A 613 13.08 -9.22 -24.87
N LYS A 614 12.87 -9.76 -26.07
CA LYS A 614 13.78 -10.75 -26.66
C LYS A 614 15.20 -10.23 -26.88
N THR A 615 15.37 -8.91 -26.96
CA THR A 615 16.69 -8.27 -27.09
C THR A 615 17.50 -8.23 -25.80
N PHE A 616 16.87 -8.49 -24.64
CA PHE A 616 17.51 -8.40 -23.32
C PHE A 616 18.25 -9.70 -22.95
N GLN A 617 19.29 -10.05 -23.72
CA GLN A 617 20.02 -11.32 -23.59
C GLN A 617 20.71 -11.53 -22.23
N GLN A 618 20.90 -10.46 -21.45
CA GLN A 618 21.48 -10.47 -20.11
C GLN A 618 20.47 -10.88 -19.03
N LEU A 619 19.14 -10.88 -19.29
CA LEU A 619 18.12 -11.25 -18.31
C LEU A 619 18.29 -12.69 -17.82
N ARG A 620 18.10 -12.86 -16.51
CA ARG A 620 18.07 -14.15 -15.81
C ARG A 620 16.73 -14.38 -15.11
N SER A 621 16.06 -13.32 -14.70
CA SER A 621 14.75 -13.35 -14.05
C SER A 621 13.87 -12.27 -14.65
N LEU A 622 12.68 -12.63 -15.07
CA LEU A 622 11.68 -11.72 -15.62
C LEU A 622 10.30 -12.09 -15.07
N ASN A 623 9.65 -11.12 -14.44
CA ASN A 623 8.28 -11.27 -13.97
C ASN A 623 7.33 -10.51 -14.88
N LEU A 624 6.42 -11.23 -15.54
CA LEU A 624 5.36 -10.73 -16.41
C LEU A 624 3.98 -11.14 -15.88
N TYR A 625 3.87 -11.42 -14.57
CA TYR A 625 2.61 -11.80 -13.97
C TYR A 625 1.58 -10.66 -14.12
N HIS A 626 0.32 -10.96 -14.35
CA HIS A 626 -0.75 -9.99 -14.54
C HIS A 626 -0.52 -8.90 -15.63
N THR A 627 0.37 -9.14 -16.61
CA THR A 627 0.53 -8.25 -17.77
C THR A 627 -0.47 -8.57 -18.87
N LEU A 628 -0.45 -7.79 -19.96
CA LEU A 628 -1.30 -8.00 -21.14
C LEU A 628 -0.69 -9.00 -22.15
N ALA A 629 0.43 -9.63 -21.80
CA ALA A 629 1.12 -10.60 -22.64
C ALA A 629 0.29 -11.88 -22.81
N THR A 630 0.26 -12.42 -24.04
CA THR A 630 -0.42 -13.67 -24.33
C THR A 630 0.54 -14.88 -24.27
N GLU A 631 -0.02 -16.09 -24.11
CA GLU A 631 0.77 -17.33 -24.02
C GLU A 631 1.70 -17.52 -25.22
N PRO A 632 1.24 -17.34 -26.50
CA PRO A 632 2.14 -17.51 -27.66
C PRO A 632 3.34 -16.57 -27.65
N SER A 633 3.15 -15.32 -27.20
CA SER A 633 4.23 -14.33 -27.13
C SER A 633 5.25 -14.70 -26.06
N VAL A 634 4.78 -15.13 -24.88
CA VAL A 634 5.64 -15.55 -23.77
C VAL A 634 6.39 -16.85 -24.09
N ASP A 635 5.76 -17.81 -24.78
CA ASP A 635 6.45 -19.03 -25.24
C ASP A 635 7.53 -18.71 -26.26
N SER A 636 7.29 -17.74 -27.14
CA SER A 636 8.29 -17.24 -28.08
C SER A 636 9.46 -16.56 -27.34
N LEU A 637 9.17 -15.79 -26.30
CA LEU A 637 10.18 -15.17 -25.45
C LEU A 637 11.04 -16.19 -24.71
N LYS A 638 10.45 -17.24 -24.13
CA LYS A 638 11.18 -18.32 -23.44
C LYS A 638 12.15 -19.03 -24.40
N LYS A 639 11.77 -19.19 -25.68
CA LYS A 639 12.67 -19.75 -26.71
C LYS A 639 13.82 -18.79 -27.03
N ALA A 640 13.56 -17.48 -27.09
CA ALA A 640 14.56 -16.46 -27.37
C ALA A 640 15.52 -16.21 -26.19
N LEU A 641 15.05 -16.39 -24.96
CA LEU A 641 15.81 -16.19 -23.72
C LEU A 641 15.87 -17.49 -22.87
N PRO A 642 16.53 -18.55 -23.33
CA PRO A 642 16.47 -19.88 -22.68
C PRO A 642 17.14 -19.91 -21.29
N ARG A 643 17.94 -18.88 -20.94
CA ARG A 643 18.59 -18.73 -19.64
C ARG A 643 17.79 -17.84 -18.67
N CYS A 644 16.68 -17.25 -19.13
CA CYS A 644 15.84 -16.39 -18.34
C CYS A 644 14.69 -17.18 -17.72
N ARG A 645 14.54 -17.11 -16.40
CA ARG A 645 13.34 -17.60 -15.72
C ARG A 645 12.22 -16.60 -15.92
N VAL A 646 11.23 -16.93 -16.75
CA VAL A 646 10.05 -16.08 -16.98
C VAL A 646 8.91 -16.56 -16.11
N ASN A 647 8.47 -15.71 -15.17
CA ASN A 647 7.29 -15.90 -14.34
C ASN A 647 6.07 -15.31 -15.06
N TRP A 648 5.16 -16.18 -15.49
CA TRP A 648 3.90 -15.85 -16.15
C TRP A 648 3.00 -17.08 -16.10
N ASP A 649 1.69 -16.91 -16.01
CA ASP A 649 0.72 -17.99 -16.09
C ASP A 649 -0.48 -17.61 -16.98
N ARG A 650 -1.27 -18.62 -17.40
CA ARG A 650 -2.47 -18.43 -18.23
C ARG A 650 -3.57 -17.58 -17.59
N GLY A 651 -3.62 -17.56 -16.27
CA GLY A 651 -4.59 -16.78 -15.50
C GLY A 651 -4.14 -15.34 -15.28
N SER A 652 -2.88 -15.02 -15.60
CA SER A 652 -2.29 -13.72 -15.25
C SER A 652 -2.87 -12.55 -16.05
N ASN A 653 -3.45 -12.79 -17.22
CA ASN A 653 -4.15 -11.78 -18.00
C ASN A 653 -5.69 -11.86 -17.89
N LEU A 654 -6.21 -12.77 -17.07
CA LEU A 654 -7.63 -12.82 -16.74
C LEU A 654 -7.94 -11.95 -15.50
N PRO A 655 -9.12 -11.30 -15.45
CA PRO A 655 -9.53 -10.56 -14.26
C PRO A 655 -9.55 -11.49 -13.03
N ILE A 656 -8.93 -11.06 -11.94
CA ILE A 656 -8.93 -11.82 -10.68
C ILE A 656 -10.39 -12.01 -10.25
N ARG A 657 -10.93 -13.22 -10.38
CA ARG A 657 -12.16 -13.62 -9.69
C ARG A 657 -11.83 -13.59 -8.20
N ARG A 658 -12.18 -12.51 -7.50
CA ARG A 658 -12.26 -12.57 -6.04
C ARG A 658 -13.36 -13.57 -5.72
N GLY A 659 -12.96 -14.72 -5.20
CA GLY A 659 -13.87 -15.72 -4.69
C GLY A 659 -14.84 -15.08 -3.71
N SER A 660 -16.04 -15.53 -3.81
CA SER A 660 -17.21 -15.21 -3.00
C SER A 660 -16.92 -15.12 -1.51
#